data_e97749490189a3339803d66d411a2069
#
_entry.id   e97749490189a3339803d66d411a2069
#
_cell.length_a   1.000
_cell.length_b   1.000
_cell.length_c   1.000
_cell.angle_alpha   90.00
_cell.angle_beta   90.00
_cell.angle_gamma   90.00
#
_symmetry.space_group_name_H-M   'P 1'
#
loop_
_entity.id
_entity.type
_entity.pdbx_description
1 polymer ?
#
loop_
_entity_poly.entity_id
_entity_poly.type
_entity_poly.pdbx_seq_one_letter_code
_entity_poly.pdbx_strand_id
1 'polypeptide(L)'
;MAQYQPGQRWISDSEAELGLGTILALDGRMLTVLYPATGDTRQYAERNAPLTRVRFAPGDQITHFEGWKMTVREVDEIDGLLIYHGITAQNEQHTVPETQLSNFIQFRLASDRLFAGQIDPMSWFGLRYHTLEHRTRLLQSSLWGLGGARAQPIAHQLHIAREVADRMAPRVLLADEVGLGKTIEAGLVIHRQLLSGRASRVLILVPENLQHQWLVEMRRRFNLEVALFDRERFVESDASNPFEDTQLALVALEWLREDEKAQDALFAAEWDLLVVDEAHHLVWHPEQASAEYQLVEQLSQVIPGVLLLTATPEQLGLDSHFARLRLLDPDRFHDLEAFRTESTQYRPVAEAVQELVDQGSLSPAARQAIHGFLGSAGDELLASVEAGNEDARARLVRELLDRHGTGRVLFRNTRAAVQGFPERQLHPYVLTNPIEYMELPLGEHPDLYPEVSFQAQAEDGDENARWWRFDPRVDWLIDTLKMLKQYKVLVICAHAETALDLGDALRVKSGIPASAFHEGMSILERDRSAAYFADEEFGAQVLICSEIGSEGRNFQFAHHLVLFDLPAHPDQLEQRIGRLDRIGQKHTIQIHVPHLENSPQERLFQWYHQALNAFLNTCPTGNALQHRFGPRLVELLDGGDDDAFEALLAEGTAAREALEAEMHNGRDRLLELNSGGAGEGEALVEEIEEQDDQFALPIYMERLFDTYGIDSEDHSENALILRPSEKMLDASFPLGDDEGVTVTYDRAQALAREDMQFLTWEHPMVQGGMDLVLSGSLGNTSVALIKNKALKPGTVLLELLFVSEAVAPRKLQLGRFLPPVALRCLMDANGNDLSSRVSFETLNDQLESVPRASANKFVQAQRDVLAKQFAQAETKITPRHAERVEAARQQLTATLDEELARLTALKAVNPSVRDSELDALRKQRDDSLALLDKASLRLEAIRVLVAG
;
A
#
# COMPACT_ATOMS: atom_id res chain seq x y z
N MET A 1 17.53 -35.36 -4.92
CA MET A 1 16.55 -35.64 -5.98
C MET A 1 15.63 -34.45 -6.03
N ALA A 2 15.34 -33.94 -7.17
CA ALA A 2 14.41 -32.79 -7.30
C ALA A 2 13.06 -33.16 -6.69
N GLN A 3 12.60 -32.39 -5.71
CA GLN A 3 11.35 -32.65 -5.01
C GLN A 3 10.15 -32.39 -5.94
N TYR A 4 10.32 -31.58 -6.96
CA TYR A 4 9.30 -31.13 -7.88
C TYR A 4 9.56 -31.62 -9.31
N GLN A 5 8.48 -32.01 -10.00
CA GLN A 5 8.56 -32.41 -11.40
C GLN A 5 7.32 -31.92 -12.18
N PRO A 6 7.47 -31.54 -13.46
CA PRO A 6 6.35 -31.15 -14.30
C PRO A 6 5.27 -32.24 -14.34
N GLY A 7 4.02 -31.83 -14.30
CA GLY A 7 2.85 -32.70 -14.26
C GLY A 7 2.39 -33.13 -12.86
N GLN A 8 3.21 -32.94 -11.83
CA GLN A 8 2.81 -33.18 -10.44
C GLN A 8 1.70 -32.26 -9.99
N ARG A 9 0.84 -32.76 -9.09
CA ARG A 9 -0.30 -32.01 -8.56
C ARG A 9 -0.04 -31.56 -7.14
N TRP A 10 -0.13 -30.24 -6.91
CA TRP A 10 0.14 -29.57 -5.64
C TRP A 10 -0.97 -28.61 -5.26
N ILE A 11 -1.16 -28.35 -4.00
CA ILE A 11 -2.02 -27.28 -3.48
C ILE A 11 -1.14 -26.17 -2.90
N SER A 12 -1.55 -24.94 -3.13
CA SER A 12 -0.96 -23.80 -2.42
C SER A 12 -1.46 -23.75 -0.98
N ASP A 13 -0.55 -23.75 -0.01
CA ASP A 13 -0.88 -23.65 1.41
C ASP A 13 -1.41 -22.25 1.77
N SER A 14 -1.02 -21.24 1.00
CA SER A 14 -1.43 -19.84 1.19
C SER A 14 -2.63 -19.42 0.34
N GLU A 15 -2.94 -20.13 -0.76
CA GLU A 15 -4.00 -19.79 -1.72
C GLU A 15 -4.80 -21.04 -2.09
N ALA A 16 -5.37 -21.71 -1.08
CA ALA A 16 -6.10 -22.97 -1.28
C ALA A 16 -7.32 -22.84 -2.22
N GLU A 17 -7.87 -21.64 -2.36
CA GLU A 17 -8.95 -21.29 -3.28
C GLU A 17 -8.57 -21.42 -4.75
N LEU A 18 -7.30 -21.41 -5.11
CA LEU A 18 -6.82 -21.67 -6.46
C LEU A 18 -7.07 -23.12 -6.90
N GLY A 19 -7.32 -24.01 -5.93
CA GLY A 19 -7.56 -25.43 -6.18
C GLY A 19 -6.27 -26.19 -6.43
N LEU A 20 -6.37 -27.25 -7.23
CA LEU A 20 -5.24 -28.13 -7.51
C LEU A 20 -4.36 -27.57 -8.63
N GLY A 21 -3.14 -27.21 -8.28
CA GLY A 21 -2.13 -26.73 -9.21
C GLY A 21 -1.39 -27.87 -9.91
N THR A 22 -0.87 -27.61 -11.10
CA THR A 22 0.01 -28.50 -11.86
C THR A 22 1.34 -27.81 -12.08
N ILE A 23 2.46 -28.45 -11.74
CA ILE A 23 3.76 -27.91 -12.07
C ILE A 23 3.92 -27.95 -13.59
N LEU A 24 4.18 -26.80 -14.20
CA LEU A 24 4.47 -26.67 -15.63
C LEU A 24 5.96 -26.80 -15.90
N ALA A 25 6.77 -26.11 -15.13
CA ALA A 25 8.22 -26.05 -15.32
C ALA A 25 8.96 -25.84 -14.00
N LEU A 26 10.21 -26.26 -13.98
CA LEU A 26 11.21 -25.93 -12.97
C LEU A 26 12.41 -25.33 -13.70
N ASP A 27 12.55 -24.00 -13.64
CA ASP A 27 13.64 -23.25 -14.25
C ASP A 27 14.59 -22.73 -13.15
N GLY A 28 15.80 -23.29 -13.12
CA GLY A 28 16.76 -22.96 -12.09
C GLY A 28 16.24 -23.30 -10.70
N ARG A 29 15.87 -22.27 -9.93
CA ARG A 29 15.30 -22.41 -8.57
C ARG A 29 13.84 -21.95 -8.47
N MET A 30 13.19 -21.72 -9.60
CA MET A 30 11.78 -21.25 -9.66
C MET A 30 10.84 -22.33 -10.19
N LEU A 31 9.73 -22.49 -9.50
CA LEU A 31 8.63 -23.36 -9.86
C LEU A 31 7.53 -22.56 -10.53
N THR A 32 7.11 -22.96 -11.72
CA THR A 32 5.92 -22.41 -12.36
C THR A 32 4.77 -23.39 -12.17
N VAL A 33 3.69 -22.95 -11.52
CA VAL A 33 2.51 -23.76 -11.21
C VAL A 33 1.28 -23.14 -11.88
N LEU A 34 0.61 -23.91 -12.71
CA LEU A 34 -0.70 -23.55 -13.29
C LEU A 34 -1.82 -24.08 -12.41
N TYR A 35 -2.78 -23.25 -12.08
CA TYR A 35 -4.02 -23.62 -11.40
C TYR A 35 -5.18 -23.66 -12.41
N PRO A 36 -5.49 -24.84 -12.98
CA PRO A 36 -6.45 -24.91 -14.08
C PRO A 36 -7.89 -24.51 -13.68
N ALA A 37 -8.21 -24.54 -12.39
CA ALA A 37 -9.52 -24.14 -11.89
C ALA A 37 -9.80 -22.63 -12.06
N THR A 38 -8.76 -21.81 -11.91
CA THR A 38 -8.84 -20.35 -12.04
C THR A 38 -8.19 -19.84 -13.32
N GLY A 39 -7.35 -20.63 -13.96
CA GLY A 39 -6.51 -20.24 -15.09
C GLY A 39 -5.28 -19.43 -14.67
N ASP A 40 -5.03 -19.32 -13.37
CA ASP A 40 -3.88 -18.58 -12.84
C ASP A 40 -2.60 -19.38 -12.92
N THR A 41 -1.49 -18.67 -13.14
CA THR A 41 -0.14 -19.20 -13.01
C THR A 41 0.56 -18.49 -11.86
N ARG A 42 1.30 -19.26 -11.04
CA ARG A 42 2.10 -18.74 -9.93
C ARG A 42 3.52 -19.22 -10.05
N GLN A 43 4.46 -18.38 -9.62
CA GLN A 43 5.85 -18.74 -9.51
C GLN A 43 6.26 -18.77 -8.03
N TYR A 44 6.97 -19.82 -7.63
CA TYR A 44 7.44 -20.05 -6.27
C TYR A 44 8.93 -20.37 -6.27
N ALA A 45 9.65 -19.87 -5.28
CA ALA A 45 11.02 -20.32 -5.06
C ALA A 45 11.02 -21.78 -4.59
N GLU A 46 11.84 -22.65 -5.22
CA GLU A 46 11.87 -24.09 -4.96
C GLU A 46 12.06 -24.44 -3.47
N ARG A 47 12.92 -23.70 -2.76
CA ARG A 47 13.27 -24.01 -1.38
C ARG A 47 12.16 -23.75 -0.36
N ASN A 48 11.30 -22.78 -0.63
CA ASN A 48 10.31 -22.31 0.34
C ASN A 48 8.91 -22.20 -0.30
N ALA A 49 8.66 -22.97 -1.36
CA ALA A 49 7.35 -22.99 -1.99
C ALA A 49 6.28 -23.43 -0.98
N PRO A 50 5.28 -22.61 -0.67
CA PRO A 50 4.18 -22.97 0.23
C PRO A 50 3.21 -23.92 -0.51
N LEU A 51 3.71 -25.10 -0.83
CA LEU A 51 3.00 -26.09 -1.64
C LEU A 51 2.98 -27.45 -0.94
N THR A 52 1.77 -28.03 -0.83
CA THR A 52 1.59 -29.38 -0.33
C THR A 52 1.32 -30.36 -1.47
N ARG A 53 2.12 -31.44 -1.54
CA ARG A 53 1.95 -32.53 -2.52
C ARG A 53 0.66 -33.29 -2.28
N VAL A 54 -0.14 -33.42 -3.34
CA VAL A 54 -1.37 -34.18 -3.28
C VAL A 54 -1.11 -35.67 -3.47
N ARG A 55 -1.48 -36.46 -2.47
CA ARG A 55 -1.38 -37.93 -2.51
C ARG A 55 -2.63 -38.56 -1.90
N PHE A 56 -3.24 -39.49 -2.61
CA PHE A 56 -4.37 -40.30 -2.13
C PHE A 56 -3.87 -41.69 -1.75
N ALA A 57 -4.44 -42.23 -0.68
CA ALA A 57 -4.12 -43.58 -0.20
C ALA A 57 -5.16 -44.60 -0.69
N PRO A 58 -4.85 -45.90 -0.67
CA PRO A 58 -5.85 -46.91 -0.87
C PRO A 58 -7.04 -46.74 0.08
N GLY A 59 -8.25 -46.75 -0.48
CA GLY A 59 -9.51 -46.48 0.22
C GLY A 59 -10.03 -45.04 0.05
N ASP A 60 -9.24 -44.13 -0.45
CA ASP A 60 -9.65 -42.75 -0.73
C ASP A 60 -10.51 -42.72 -2.01
N GLN A 61 -11.41 -41.76 -2.05
CA GLN A 61 -12.21 -41.50 -3.23
C GLN A 61 -11.61 -40.33 -4.02
N ILE A 62 -11.29 -40.54 -5.30
CA ILE A 62 -10.81 -39.53 -6.20
C ILE A 62 -11.84 -39.19 -7.27
N THR A 63 -11.80 -37.98 -7.78
CA THR A 63 -12.67 -37.50 -8.85
C THR A 63 -11.81 -37.21 -10.09
N HIS A 64 -12.21 -37.78 -11.21
CA HIS A 64 -11.62 -37.51 -12.53
C HIS A 64 -12.04 -36.11 -13.02
N PHE A 65 -11.28 -35.49 -13.91
CA PHE A 65 -11.62 -34.15 -14.43
C PHE A 65 -12.99 -34.12 -15.18
N GLU A 66 -13.46 -35.24 -15.68
CA GLU A 66 -14.79 -35.40 -16.29
C GLU A 66 -15.93 -35.57 -15.26
N GLY A 67 -15.61 -35.55 -13.95
CA GLY A 67 -16.59 -35.54 -12.86
C GLY A 67 -16.98 -36.91 -12.32
N TRP A 68 -16.55 -38.03 -12.91
CA TRP A 68 -16.82 -39.35 -12.34
C TRP A 68 -15.84 -39.68 -11.20
N LYS A 69 -16.23 -40.57 -10.28
CA LYS A 69 -15.51 -40.92 -9.08
C LYS A 69 -15.09 -42.35 -9.00
N MET A 70 -13.91 -42.64 -8.44
CA MET A 70 -13.46 -43.95 -8.11
C MET A 70 -12.85 -44.05 -6.71
N THR A 71 -12.87 -45.26 -6.12
CA THR A 71 -12.17 -45.57 -4.89
C THR A 71 -10.80 -46.15 -5.23
N VAL A 72 -9.74 -45.52 -4.74
CA VAL A 72 -8.36 -45.96 -4.94
C VAL A 72 -8.11 -47.31 -4.27
N ARG A 73 -7.48 -48.25 -4.97
CA ARG A 73 -7.03 -49.54 -4.41
C ARG A 73 -5.52 -49.66 -4.34
N GLU A 74 -4.86 -49.09 -5.32
CA GLU A 74 -3.41 -49.18 -5.45
C GLU A 74 -2.88 -47.88 -6.04
N VAL A 75 -1.63 -47.48 -5.67
CA VAL A 75 -0.98 -46.26 -6.16
C VAL A 75 0.42 -46.59 -6.59
N ASP A 76 0.72 -46.35 -7.84
CA ASP A 76 2.05 -46.44 -8.39
C ASP A 76 2.68 -45.06 -8.53
N GLU A 77 4.02 -45.02 -8.43
CA GLU A 77 4.80 -43.80 -8.69
C GLU A 77 5.78 -44.10 -9.83
N ILE A 78 5.57 -43.45 -10.98
CA ILE A 78 6.41 -43.61 -12.18
C ILE A 78 6.98 -42.23 -12.55
N ASP A 79 8.31 -42.13 -12.59
CA ASP A 79 9.00 -40.86 -12.92
C ASP A 79 8.56 -39.68 -12.04
N GLY A 80 8.22 -39.95 -10.77
CA GLY A 80 7.77 -38.94 -9.82
C GLY A 80 6.31 -38.53 -9.95
N LEU A 81 5.56 -39.10 -10.89
CA LEU A 81 4.13 -38.89 -11.05
C LEU A 81 3.33 -40.05 -10.45
N LEU A 82 2.19 -39.73 -9.82
CA LEU A 82 1.32 -40.73 -9.19
C LEU A 82 0.27 -41.25 -10.18
N ILE A 83 0.08 -42.56 -10.17
CA ILE A 83 -0.95 -43.24 -10.94
C ILE A 83 -1.85 -44.00 -9.97
N TYR A 84 -3.13 -43.69 -9.99
CA TYR A 84 -4.13 -44.28 -9.12
C TYR A 84 -4.91 -45.37 -9.83
N HIS A 85 -4.91 -46.58 -9.29
CA HIS A 85 -5.73 -47.69 -9.75
C HIS A 85 -6.90 -47.87 -8.78
N GLY A 86 -8.11 -48.00 -9.29
CA GLY A 86 -9.29 -48.08 -8.43
C GLY A 86 -10.54 -48.61 -9.14
N ILE A 87 -11.65 -48.55 -8.41
CA ILE A 87 -12.93 -49.00 -8.89
C ILE A 87 -13.99 -47.91 -8.75
N THR A 88 -14.87 -47.81 -9.74
CA THR A 88 -16.04 -46.91 -9.71
C THR A 88 -17.15 -47.53 -8.86
N ALA A 89 -18.21 -46.75 -8.60
CA ALA A 89 -19.43 -47.25 -7.96
C ALA A 89 -20.15 -48.36 -8.77
N GLN A 90 -19.89 -48.47 -10.08
CA GLN A 90 -20.38 -49.51 -10.99
C GLN A 90 -19.46 -50.76 -10.99
N ASN A 91 -18.44 -50.79 -10.16
CA ASN A 91 -17.44 -51.84 -10.03
C ASN A 91 -16.54 -52.00 -11.27
N GLU A 92 -16.40 -50.94 -12.07
CA GLU A 92 -15.47 -50.89 -13.19
C GLU A 92 -14.08 -50.49 -12.72
N GLN A 93 -13.04 -51.14 -13.23
CA GLN A 93 -11.67 -50.84 -12.94
C GLN A 93 -11.18 -49.69 -13.83
N HIS A 94 -10.58 -48.67 -13.21
CA HIS A 94 -9.99 -47.55 -13.90
C HIS A 94 -8.59 -47.25 -13.38
N THR A 95 -7.78 -46.67 -14.25
CA THR A 95 -6.45 -46.13 -13.93
C THR A 95 -6.46 -44.64 -14.23
N VAL A 96 -6.12 -43.81 -13.23
CA VAL A 96 -6.15 -42.36 -13.33
C VAL A 96 -4.77 -41.80 -12.96
N PRO A 97 -4.02 -41.24 -13.93
CA PRO A 97 -2.85 -40.45 -13.64
C PRO A 97 -3.23 -39.20 -12.82
N GLU A 98 -2.33 -38.73 -11.95
CA GLU A 98 -2.60 -37.53 -11.15
C GLU A 98 -2.90 -36.26 -11.99
N THR A 99 -2.39 -36.20 -13.24
CA THR A 99 -2.70 -35.11 -14.19
C THR A 99 -4.17 -35.06 -14.60
N GLN A 100 -4.90 -36.18 -14.47
CA GLN A 100 -6.32 -36.30 -14.78
C GLN A 100 -7.23 -36.16 -13.57
N LEU A 101 -6.69 -35.84 -12.43
CA LEU A 101 -7.52 -35.51 -11.26
C LEU A 101 -8.30 -34.23 -11.50
N SER A 102 -9.49 -34.18 -10.92
CA SER A 102 -10.32 -32.98 -10.92
C SER A 102 -9.55 -31.80 -10.27
N ASN A 103 -9.64 -30.62 -10.84
CA ASN A 103 -9.01 -29.41 -10.32
C ASN A 103 -9.68 -28.88 -9.05
N PHE A 104 -10.85 -29.45 -8.67
CA PHE A 104 -11.66 -29.06 -7.51
C PHE A 104 -11.66 -30.18 -6.47
N ILE A 105 -10.50 -30.60 -6.00
CA ILE A 105 -10.42 -31.68 -5.01
C ILE A 105 -10.58 -31.12 -3.61
N GLN A 106 -11.60 -31.61 -2.89
CA GLN A 106 -11.73 -31.42 -1.45
C GLN A 106 -10.86 -32.46 -0.69
N PHE A 107 -9.82 -31.97 -0.04
CA PHE A 107 -9.04 -32.81 0.86
C PHE A 107 -9.79 -33.03 2.17
N ARG A 108 -9.95 -34.33 2.54
CA ARG A 108 -10.50 -34.78 3.81
C ARG A 108 -11.81 -34.07 4.18
N LEU A 109 -12.89 -34.57 3.64
CA LEU A 109 -14.25 -34.16 4.05
C LEU A 109 -14.32 -34.14 5.58
N ALA A 110 -14.90 -33.11 6.15
CA ALA A 110 -15.08 -33.00 7.61
C ALA A 110 -15.79 -34.24 8.17
N SER A 111 -16.74 -34.86 7.42
CA SER A 111 -17.39 -36.11 7.75
C SER A 111 -16.41 -37.29 7.90
N ASP A 112 -15.43 -37.39 6.99
CA ASP A 112 -14.49 -38.50 7.02
C ASP A 112 -13.54 -38.41 8.22
N ARG A 113 -13.07 -37.19 8.54
CA ARG A 113 -12.29 -36.92 9.75
C ARG A 113 -13.06 -37.23 11.03
N LEU A 114 -14.31 -36.82 11.11
CA LEU A 114 -15.19 -37.12 12.25
C LEU A 114 -15.30 -38.63 12.48
N PHE A 115 -15.61 -39.39 11.42
CA PHE A 115 -15.78 -40.84 11.49
C PHE A 115 -14.45 -41.60 11.65
N ALA A 116 -13.32 -41.01 11.28
CA ALA A 116 -11.99 -41.51 11.60
C ALA A 116 -11.54 -41.18 13.03
N GLY A 117 -12.34 -40.45 13.81
CA GLY A 117 -12.00 -40.07 15.18
C GLY A 117 -10.99 -38.92 15.30
N GLN A 118 -10.80 -38.19 14.24
CA GLN A 118 -9.99 -36.95 14.24
C GLN A 118 -10.88 -35.80 14.72
N ILE A 119 -10.94 -35.62 16.04
CA ILE A 119 -11.78 -34.60 16.68
C ILE A 119 -10.89 -33.53 17.28
N ASP A 120 -11.18 -32.30 16.92
CA ASP A 120 -10.46 -31.11 17.33
C ASP A 120 -11.12 -30.46 18.57
N PRO A 121 -10.40 -29.63 19.32
CA PRO A 121 -10.98 -28.82 20.38
C PRO A 121 -12.10 -27.92 19.87
N MET A 122 -13.11 -27.66 20.70
CA MET A 122 -14.24 -26.82 20.29
C MET A 122 -13.84 -25.36 20.01
N SER A 123 -12.77 -24.87 20.66
CA SER A 123 -12.21 -23.55 20.39
C SER A 123 -11.72 -23.39 18.95
N TRP A 124 -11.18 -24.46 18.36
CA TRP A 124 -10.71 -24.46 16.97
C TRP A 124 -11.87 -24.38 15.96
N PHE A 125 -12.98 -25.04 16.26
CA PHE A 125 -14.21 -24.88 15.46
C PHE A 125 -14.71 -23.44 15.51
N GLY A 126 -14.69 -22.82 16.70
CA GLY A 126 -15.03 -21.42 16.88
C GLY A 126 -14.10 -20.49 16.11
N LEU A 127 -12.79 -20.73 16.15
CA LEU A 127 -11.81 -19.94 15.39
C LEU A 127 -12.11 -20.02 13.87
N ARG A 128 -12.37 -21.21 13.32
CA ARG A 128 -12.73 -21.38 11.91
C ARG A 128 -14.00 -20.61 11.53
N TYR A 129 -15.03 -20.67 12.36
CA TYR A 129 -16.27 -19.91 12.14
C TYR A 129 -16.01 -18.40 12.09
N HIS A 130 -15.29 -17.86 13.06
CA HIS A 130 -14.95 -16.43 13.09
C HIS A 130 -14.01 -16.02 11.96
N THR A 131 -13.09 -16.90 11.53
CA THR A 131 -12.24 -16.65 10.36
C THR A 131 -13.10 -16.46 9.10
N LEU A 132 -14.11 -17.29 8.88
CA LEU A 132 -15.03 -17.15 7.75
C LEU A 132 -15.84 -15.84 7.83
N GLU A 133 -16.29 -15.46 9.03
CA GLU A 133 -16.99 -14.18 9.23
C GLU A 133 -16.12 -12.98 8.91
N HIS A 134 -14.89 -12.97 9.45
CA HIS A 134 -13.95 -11.87 9.19
C HIS A 134 -13.54 -11.82 7.72
N ARG A 135 -13.23 -12.97 7.09
CA ARG A 135 -12.90 -13.04 5.65
C ARG A 135 -14.05 -12.49 4.80
N THR A 136 -15.28 -12.85 5.12
CA THR A 136 -16.47 -12.34 4.45
C THR A 136 -16.56 -10.82 4.55
N ARG A 137 -16.41 -10.27 5.74
CA ARG A 137 -16.45 -8.82 5.99
C ARG A 137 -15.37 -8.09 5.21
N LEU A 138 -14.13 -8.63 5.21
CA LEU A 138 -13.00 -8.02 4.53
C LEU A 138 -13.18 -7.98 3.01
N LEU A 139 -13.64 -9.07 2.40
CA LEU A 139 -13.89 -9.13 0.95
C LEU A 139 -14.97 -8.14 0.48
N GLN A 140 -15.88 -7.74 1.37
CA GLN A 140 -16.94 -6.79 1.08
C GLN A 140 -16.61 -5.35 1.53
N SER A 141 -15.48 -5.15 2.23
CA SER A 141 -15.10 -3.85 2.77
C SER A 141 -14.64 -2.89 1.68
N SER A 142 -15.13 -1.64 1.74
CA SER A 142 -14.65 -0.51 0.95
C SER A 142 -13.19 -0.16 1.24
N LEU A 143 -12.73 -0.47 2.47
CA LEU A 143 -11.40 -0.16 2.96
C LEU A 143 -10.33 -1.18 2.54
N TRP A 144 -10.72 -2.33 1.96
CA TRP A 144 -9.76 -3.38 1.60
C TRP A 144 -8.66 -2.87 0.68
N GLY A 145 -7.42 -2.94 1.16
CA GLY A 145 -6.23 -2.42 0.49
C GLY A 145 -5.92 -0.94 0.77
N LEU A 146 -6.72 -0.25 1.59
CA LEU A 146 -6.51 1.14 1.98
C LEU A 146 -6.26 1.30 3.49
N GLY A 147 -7.02 0.56 4.32
CA GLY A 147 -7.01 0.72 5.76
C GLY A 147 -5.77 0.14 6.45
N GLY A 148 -5.13 -0.85 5.85
CA GLY A 148 -4.01 -1.58 6.43
C GLY A 148 -2.65 -0.90 6.34
N ALA A 149 -2.53 0.17 5.57
CA ALA A 149 -1.28 0.88 5.43
C ALA A 149 -0.85 1.53 6.75
N ARG A 150 0.43 1.41 7.08
CA ARG A 150 1.07 2.10 8.20
C ARG A 150 1.33 3.57 7.84
N ALA A 151 0.25 4.28 7.60
CA ALA A 151 0.24 5.69 7.24
C ALA A 151 -0.91 6.39 7.96
N GLN A 152 -0.79 7.70 8.13
CA GLN A 152 -1.92 8.49 8.61
C GLN A 152 -3.02 8.49 7.54
N PRO A 153 -4.28 8.26 7.89
CA PRO A 153 -5.38 8.37 6.94
C PRO A 153 -5.55 9.83 6.51
N ILE A 154 -5.38 10.09 5.21
CA ILE A 154 -5.50 11.44 4.65
C ILE A 154 -6.54 11.40 3.53
N ALA A 155 -7.55 12.25 3.62
CA ALA A 155 -8.75 12.20 2.78
C ALA A 155 -8.44 12.19 1.27
N HIS A 156 -7.63 13.13 0.79
CA HIS A 156 -7.30 13.18 -0.65
C HIS A 156 -6.52 11.96 -1.13
N GLN A 157 -5.55 11.46 -0.32
CA GLN A 157 -4.77 10.27 -0.67
C GLN A 157 -5.65 9.02 -0.77
N LEU A 158 -6.57 8.84 0.17
CA LEU A 158 -7.51 7.71 0.18
C LEU A 158 -8.49 7.78 -0.98
N HIS A 159 -9.01 8.99 -1.29
CA HIS A 159 -9.89 9.20 -2.43
C HIS A 159 -9.18 8.87 -3.75
N ILE A 160 -8.00 9.45 -3.98
CA ILE A 160 -7.19 9.19 -5.19
C ILE A 160 -6.87 7.70 -5.29
N ALA A 161 -6.38 7.10 -4.21
CA ALA A 161 -6.01 5.69 -4.21
C ALA A 161 -7.20 4.78 -4.54
N ARG A 162 -8.39 5.05 -3.99
CA ARG A 162 -9.61 4.30 -4.31
C ARG A 162 -10.01 4.48 -5.77
N GLU A 163 -10.15 5.73 -6.23
CA GLU A 163 -10.56 6.05 -7.60
C GLU A 163 -9.62 5.45 -8.65
N VAL A 164 -8.31 5.47 -8.39
CA VAL A 164 -7.30 4.94 -9.30
C VAL A 164 -7.20 3.42 -9.24
N ALA A 165 -7.11 2.84 -8.03
CA ALA A 165 -6.90 1.41 -7.87
C ALA A 165 -8.14 0.56 -8.20
N ASP A 166 -9.33 1.13 -8.23
CA ASP A 166 -10.55 0.44 -8.62
C ASP A 166 -10.66 0.26 -10.15
N ARG A 167 -9.78 0.90 -10.93
CA ARG A 167 -9.69 0.68 -12.38
C ARG A 167 -8.90 -0.61 -12.67
N MET A 168 -9.31 -1.31 -13.73
CA MET A 168 -8.64 -2.56 -14.15
C MET A 168 -7.20 -2.34 -14.61
N ALA A 169 -6.93 -1.25 -15.30
CA ALA A 169 -5.61 -0.84 -15.76
C ALA A 169 -5.49 0.68 -15.61
N PRO A 170 -5.13 1.17 -14.41
CA PRO A 170 -5.05 2.61 -14.15
C PRO A 170 -3.93 3.23 -14.97
N ARG A 171 -4.20 4.37 -15.61
CA ARG A 171 -3.20 5.18 -16.32
C ARG A 171 -3.37 6.62 -15.91
N VAL A 172 -2.54 7.05 -14.95
CA VAL A 172 -2.70 8.36 -14.30
C VAL A 172 -1.37 9.03 -14.01
N LEU A 173 -1.41 10.36 -13.92
CA LEU A 173 -0.34 11.21 -13.42
C LEU A 173 -0.73 11.72 -12.03
N LEU A 174 0.04 11.36 -11.02
CA LEU A 174 -0.04 11.89 -9.67
C LEU A 174 0.91 13.08 -9.57
N ALA A 175 0.35 14.27 -9.41
CA ALA A 175 1.05 15.54 -9.55
C ALA A 175 0.91 16.45 -8.33
N ASP A 176 0.71 15.86 -7.17
CA ASP A 176 0.61 16.56 -5.91
C ASP A 176 1.89 17.32 -5.56
N GLU A 177 1.76 18.48 -4.90
CA GLU A 177 2.91 19.26 -4.44
C GLU A 177 3.84 18.44 -3.54
N VAL A 178 5.09 18.88 -3.44
CA VAL A 178 6.08 18.28 -2.53
C VAL A 178 5.52 18.28 -1.10
N GLY A 179 5.70 17.15 -0.40
CA GLY A 179 5.23 17.00 0.98
C GLY A 179 3.78 16.49 1.12
N LEU A 180 3.01 16.38 0.05
CA LEU A 180 1.65 15.82 0.08
C LEU A 180 1.61 14.28 0.07
N GLY A 181 2.75 13.62 -0.14
CA GLY A 181 2.89 12.18 0.02
C GLY A 181 2.56 11.34 -1.21
N LYS A 182 2.95 11.76 -2.40
CA LYS A 182 2.78 11.02 -3.68
C LYS A 182 3.22 9.55 -3.60
N THR A 183 4.34 9.27 -2.93
CA THR A 183 4.82 7.89 -2.74
C THR A 183 3.82 7.06 -1.92
N ILE A 184 3.15 7.68 -0.94
CA ILE A 184 2.09 7.03 -0.16
C ILE A 184 0.86 6.77 -1.03
N GLU A 185 0.44 7.72 -1.85
CA GLU A 185 -0.66 7.53 -2.81
C GLU A 185 -0.38 6.38 -3.77
N ALA A 186 0.79 6.39 -4.38
CA ALA A 186 1.22 5.29 -5.26
C ALA A 186 1.29 3.96 -4.52
N GLY A 187 1.81 3.95 -3.29
CA GLY A 187 1.86 2.78 -2.42
C GLY A 187 0.47 2.24 -2.08
N LEU A 188 -0.49 3.11 -1.76
CA LEU A 188 -1.89 2.72 -1.54
C LEU A 188 -2.52 2.11 -2.81
N VAL A 189 -2.25 2.70 -3.98
CA VAL A 189 -2.73 2.16 -5.27
C VAL A 189 -2.12 0.78 -5.52
N ILE A 190 -0.80 0.63 -5.37
CA ILE A 190 -0.11 -0.66 -5.53
C ILE A 190 -0.69 -1.69 -4.57
N HIS A 191 -0.78 -1.37 -3.29
CA HIS A 191 -1.27 -2.26 -2.24
C HIS A 191 -2.70 -2.74 -2.51
N ARG A 192 -3.62 -1.82 -2.86
CA ARG A 192 -4.99 -2.18 -3.21
C ARG A 192 -5.08 -3.00 -4.50
N GLN A 193 -4.30 -2.69 -5.52
CA GLN A 193 -4.23 -3.45 -6.78
C GLN A 193 -3.74 -4.88 -6.53
N LEU A 194 -2.72 -5.08 -5.69
CA LEU A 194 -2.20 -6.39 -5.31
C LEU A 194 -3.20 -7.19 -4.47
N LEU A 195 -3.79 -6.60 -3.43
CA LEU A 195 -4.75 -7.28 -2.57
C LEU A 195 -6.06 -7.63 -3.30
N SER A 196 -6.48 -6.79 -4.23
CA SER A 196 -7.65 -7.07 -5.08
C SER A 196 -7.36 -8.04 -6.23
N GLY A 197 -6.09 -8.38 -6.46
CA GLY A 197 -5.63 -9.24 -7.55
C GLY A 197 -5.77 -8.64 -8.94
N ARG A 198 -5.94 -7.32 -9.05
CA ARG A 198 -5.96 -6.60 -10.34
C ARG A 198 -4.57 -6.46 -10.92
N ALA A 199 -3.56 -6.34 -10.07
CA ALA A 199 -2.16 -6.48 -10.44
C ALA A 199 -1.53 -7.62 -9.64
N SER A 200 -0.63 -8.36 -10.28
CA SER A 200 0.19 -9.40 -9.66
C SER A 200 1.67 -9.03 -9.75
N ARG A 201 2.04 -8.27 -10.77
CA ARG A 201 3.42 -7.88 -11.03
C ARG A 201 3.54 -6.38 -11.26
N VAL A 202 4.40 -5.74 -10.47
CA VAL A 202 4.59 -4.28 -10.50
C VAL A 202 6.05 -3.95 -10.75
N LEU A 203 6.29 -3.08 -11.73
CA LEU A 203 7.59 -2.51 -12.03
C LEU A 203 7.63 -1.07 -11.53
N ILE A 204 8.59 -0.76 -10.67
CA ILE A 204 8.80 0.57 -10.11
C ILE A 204 10.13 1.11 -10.64
N LEU A 205 10.08 2.18 -11.42
CA LEU A 205 11.23 2.87 -11.98
C LEU A 205 11.43 4.20 -11.25
N VAL A 206 12.60 4.40 -10.70
CA VAL A 206 12.95 5.58 -9.91
C VAL A 206 14.36 6.09 -10.26
N PRO A 207 14.69 7.34 -9.96
CA PRO A 207 16.08 7.78 -9.90
C PRO A 207 16.89 6.97 -8.88
N GLU A 208 18.17 6.73 -9.14
CA GLU A 208 19.03 5.89 -8.29
C GLU A 208 19.04 6.34 -6.82
N ASN A 209 19.06 7.64 -6.57
CA ASN A 209 19.05 8.22 -5.22
C ASN A 209 17.74 7.97 -4.45
N LEU A 210 16.63 7.63 -5.12
CA LEU A 210 15.33 7.35 -4.48
C LEU A 210 15.07 5.86 -4.25
N GLN A 211 15.89 4.96 -4.78
CA GLN A 211 15.68 3.51 -4.63
C GLN A 211 15.57 3.06 -3.18
N HIS A 212 16.46 3.53 -2.32
CA HIS A 212 16.45 3.16 -0.91
C HIS A 212 15.19 3.67 -0.18
N GLN A 213 14.75 4.88 -0.49
CA GLN A 213 13.52 5.44 0.07
C GLN A 213 12.30 4.60 -0.32
N TRP A 214 12.16 4.27 -1.61
CA TRP A 214 11.06 3.43 -2.08
C TRP A 214 11.06 2.05 -1.45
N LEU A 215 12.23 1.40 -1.36
CA LEU A 215 12.37 0.10 -0.72
C LEU A 215 11.89 0.11 0.73
N VAL A 216 12.33 1.10 1.50
CA VAL A 216 11.96 1.26 2.91
C VAL A 216 10.48 1.59 3.07
N GLU A 217 9.94 2.49 2.25
CA GLU A 217 8.52 2.88 2.33
C GLU A 217 7.59 1.72 1.96
N MET A 218 7.88 0.99 0.89
CA MET A 218 7.07 -0.18 0.50
C MET A 218 7.08 -1.25 1.58
N ARG A 219 8.25 -1.57 2.13
CA ARG A 219 8.38 -2.58 3.18
C ARG A 219 7.70 -2.17 4.49
N ARG A 220 7.91 -0.94 4.96
CA ARG A 220 7.47 -0.52 6.30
C ARG A 220 6.04 -0.05 6.35
N ARG A 221 5.55 0.61 5.29
CA ARG A 221 4.19 1.17 5.27
C ARG A 221 3.16 0.23 4.71
N PHE A 222 3.57 -0.65 3.80
CA PHE A 222 2.66 -1.53 3.07
C PHE A 222 2.95 -3.01 3.26
N ASN A 223 4.00 -3.38 3.99
CA ASN A 223 4.48 -4.76 4.14
C ASN A 223 4.76 -5.44 2.78
N LEU A 224 5.20 -4.67 1.78
CA LEU A 224 5.51 -5.17 0.45
C LEU A 224 7.00 -5.44 0.33
N GLU A 225 7.35 -6.67 -0.02
CA GLU A 225 8.72 -7.06 -0.32
C GLU A 225 9.02 -6.75 -1.77
N VAL A 226 9.75 -5.67 -1.99
CA VAL A 226 10.18 -5.21 -3.31
C VAL A 226 11.63 -5.65 -3.55
N ALA A 227 11.87 -6.26 -4.69
CA ALA A 227 13.20 -6.68 -5.10
C ALA A 227 13.94 -5.52 -5.77
N LEU A 228 15.02 -5.06 -5.14
CA LEU A 228 15.93 -4.10 -5.76
C LEU A 228 16.74 -4.80 -6.83
N PHE A 229 16.69 -4.30 -8.05
CA PHE A 229 17.53 -4.74 -9.17
C PHE A 229 18.58 -3.70 -9.50
N ASP A 230 19.81 -4.15 -9.48
CA ASP A 230 20.98 -3.46 -9.94
C ASP A 230 21.76 -4.35 -10.92
N ARG A 231 22.88 -3.83 -11.46
CA ARG A 231 23.71 -4.57 -12.39
C ARG A 231 24.29 -5.84 -11.78
N GLU A 232 24.66 -5.82 -10.50
CA GLU A 232 25.28 -6.96 -9.82
C GLU A 232 24.26 -8.10 -9.70
N ARG A 233 23.08 -7.84 -9.15
CA ARG A 233 22.01 -8.81 -9.04
C ARG A 233 21.58 -9.38 -10.40
N PHE A 234 21.51 -8.52 -11.43
CA PHE A 234 21.10 -8.94 -12.77
C PHE A 234 22.11 -9.91 -13.39
N VAL A 235 23.42 -9.68 -13.18
CA VAL A 235 24.49 -10.54 -13.73
C VAL A 235 24.67 -11.82 -12.90
N GLU A 236 24.46 -11.77 -11.59
CA GLU A 236 24.61 -12.91 -10.69
C GLU A 236 23.42 -13.88 -10.70
N SER A 237 22.31 -13.49 -11.29
CA SER A 237 21.14 -14.37 -11.39
C SER A 237 21.40 -15.53 -12.35
N ASP A 238 21.09 -16.76 -11.90
CA ASP A 238 21.15 -17.98 -12.71
C ASP A 238 19.89 -18.16 -13.59
N ALA A 239 18.91 -17.26 -13.48
CA ALA A 239 17.64 -17.36 -14.20
C ALA A 239 17.79 -16.93 -15.67
N SER A 240 16.96 -17.51 -16.55
CA SER A 240 16.89 -17.12 -17.96
C SER A 240 16.47 -15.65 -18.13
N ASN A 241 15.58 -15.18 -17.28
CA ASN A 241 15.20 -13.79 -17.14
C ASN A 241 15.07 -13.43 -15.64
N PRO A 242 16.04 -12.68 -15.09
CA PRO A 242 16.03 -12.34 -13.66
C PRO A 242 14.80 -11.59 -13.18
N PHE A 243 14.14 -10.84 -14.05
CA PHE A 243 12.92 -10.10 -13.68
C PHE A 243 11.69 -11.00 -13.51
N GLU A 244 11.71 -12.24 -14.00
CA GLU A 244 10.63 -13.20 -13.79
C GLU A 244 10.65 -13.82 -12.39
N ASP A 245 11.76 -13.69 -11.67
CA ASP A 245 11.93 -14.23 -10.31
C ASP A 245 11.20 -13.41 -9.23
N THR A 246 10.63 -12.27 -9.58
CA THR A 246 9.99 -11.38 -8.61
C THR A 246 8.66 -10.82 -9.12
N GLN A 247 7.77 -10.56 -8.20
CA GLN A 247 6.50 -9.88 -8.50
C GLN A 247 6.62 -8.36 -8.43
N LEU A 248 7.48 -7.85 -7.54
CA LEU A 248 7.67 -6.42 -7.33
C LEU A 248 9.14 -6.08 -7.58
N ALA A 249 9.42 -5.37 -8.66
CA ALA A 249 10.77 -4.95 -9.03
C ALA A 249 10.94 -3.45 -8.87
N LEU A 250 12.04 -3.04 -8.24
CA LEU A 250 12.48 -1.66 -8.11
C LEU A 250 13.79 -1.48 -8.87
N VAL A 251 13.81 -0.58 -9.84
CA VAL A 251 14.91 -0.44 -10.79
C VAL A 251 15.26 1.04 -10.98
N ALA A 252 16.57 1.35 -11.06
CA ALA A 252 17.04 2.69 -11.41
C ALA A 252 16.95 2.93 -12.92
N LEU A 253 16.37 4.08 -13.30
CA LEU A 253 16.27 4.49 -14.70
C LEU A 253 17.65 4.68 -15.35
N GLU A 254 18.61 5.20 -14.60
CA GLU A 254 19.98 5.46 -15.06
C GLU A 254 20.68 4.18 -15.48
N TRP A 255 20.54 3.10 -14.70
CA TRP A 255 21.10 1.80 -15.05
C TRP A 255 20.45 1.20 -16.29
N LEU A 256 19.12 1.22 -16.35
CA LEU A 256 18.37 0.67 -17.51
C LEU A 256 18.74 1.39 -18.81
N ARG A 257 18.95 2.71 -18.77
CA ARG A 257 19.37 3.48 -19.95
C ARG A 257 20.67 2.93 -20.56
N GLU A 258 21.57 2.40 -19.75
CA GLU A 258 22.91 1.98 -20.15
C GLU A 258 23.02 0.48 -20.51
N ASP A 259 22.00 -0.33 -20.17
CA ASP A 259 22.07 -1.79 -20.29
C ASP A 259 20.94 -2.34 -21.19
N GLU A 260 21.24 -2.53 -22.48
CA GLU A 260 20.30 -3.07 -23.47
C GLU A 260 19.80 -4.48 -23.09
N LYS A 261 20.65 -5.30 -22.46
CA LYS A 261 20.23 -6.66 -22.06
C LYS A 261 19.22 -6.64 -20.94
N ALA A 262 19.39 -5.72 -19.99
CA ALA A 262 18.44 -5.52 -18.93
C ALA A 262 17.11 -4.99 -19.48
N GLN A 263 17.15 -4.09 -20.48
CA GLN A 263 15.93 -3.63 -21.18
C GLN A 263 15.21 -4.78 -21.87
N ASP A 264 15.90 -5.60 -22.65
CA ASP A 264 15.32 -6.74 -23.37
C ASP A 264 14.66 -7.73 -22.40
N ALA A 265 15.33 -8.05 -21.30
CA ALA A 265 14.79 -8.92 -20.25
C ALA A 265 13.57 -8.31 -19.57
N LEU A 266 13.58 -6.99 -19.33
CA LEU A 266 12.48 -6.25 -18.71
C LEU A 266 11.24 -6.25 -19.63
N PHE A 267 11.43 -6.07 -20.94
CA PHE A 267 10.34 -6.13 -21.93
C PHE A 267 9.77 -7.54 -22.12
N ALA A 268 10.60 -8.57 -21.95
CA ALA A 268 10.16 -9.95 -22.03
C ALA A 268 9.35 -10.40 -20.81
N ALA A 269 9.54 -9.74 -19.68
CA ALA A 269 8.77 -9.99 -18.47
C ALA A 269 7.38 -9.34 -18.56
N GLU A 270 6.35 -10.08 -18.18
CA GLU A 270 4.97 -9.57 -18.17
C GLU A 270 4.73 -8.75 -16.90
N TRP A 271 4.35 -7.47 -17.04
CA TRP A 271 4.02 -6.56 -15.94
C TRP A 271 2.57 -6.10 -16.05
N ASP A 272 1.90 -5.96 -14.90
CA ASP A 272 0.52 -5.45 -14.85
C ASP A 272 0.50 -3.93 -14.62
N LEU A 273 1.46 -3.42 -13.85
CA LEU A 273 1.53 -2.01 -13.46
C LEU A 273 2.97 -1.49 -13.54
N LEU A 274 3.14 -0.37 -14.22
CA LEU A 274 4.36 0.43 -14.26
C LEU A 274 4.19 1.66 -13.37
N VAL A 275 5.13 1.90 -12.49
CA VAL A 275 5.22 3.11 -11.68
C VAL A 275 6.51 3.83 -12.02
N VAL A 276 6.45 5.12 -12.34
CA VAL A 276 7.63 5.93 -12.64
C VAL A 276 7.63 7.15 -11.74
N ASP A 277 8.60 7.24 -10.86
CA ASP A 277 8.76 8.41 -10.00
C ASP A 277 9.62 9.48 -10.67
N GLU A 278 9.44 10.72 -10.19
CA GLU A 278 10.08 11.92 -10.73
C GLU A 278 9.98 12.01 -12.25
N ALA A 279 8.80 11.75 -12.79
CA ALA A 279 8.54 11.73 -14.23
C ALA A 279 8.87 13.07 -14.93
N HIS A 280 9.19 14.12 -14.20
CA HIS A 280 9.68 15.37 -14.77
C HIS A 280 11.09 15.25 -15.38
N HIS A 281 11.86 14.22 -15.04
CA HIS A 281 13.15 13.92 -15.69
C HIS A 281 12.99 13.30 -17.07
N LEU A 282 11.79 12.84 -17.44
CA LEU A 282 11.50 12.33 -18.78
C LEU A 282 11.38 13.48 -19.77
N VAL A 283 12.49 13.87 -20.38
CA VAL A 283 12.57 15.03 -21.29
C VAL A 283 12.09 14.64 -22.70
N TRP A 284 11.16 15.42 -23.22
CA TRP A 284 10.62 15.24 -24.56
C TRP A 284 10.47 16.56 -25.29
N HIS A 285 10.83 16.57 -26.57
CA HIS A 285 10.54 17.62 -27.52
C HIS A 285 10.07 17.00 -28.84
N PRO A 286 9.33 17.71 -29.69
CA PRO A 286 8.83 17.16 -30.96
C PRO A 286 9.92 16.58 -31.88
N GLU A 287 11.15 17.10 -31.80
CA GLU A 287 12.27 16.70 -32.64
C GLU A 287 13.20 15.70 -31.96
N GLN A 288 13.20 15.60 -30.63
CA GLN A 288 14.11 14.73 -29.87
C GLN A 288 13.54 14.39 -28.49
N ALA A 289 13.52 13.12 -28.14
CA ALA A 289 13.19 12.64 -26.79
C ALA A 289 14.44 12.05 -26.12
N SER A 290 14.52 12.16 -24.79
CA SER A 290 15.59 11.50 -24.02
C SER A 290 15.47 9.98 -24.08
N ALA A 291 16.57 9.27 -23.83
CA ALA A 291 16.59 7.81 -23.84
C ALA A 291 15.65 7.23 -22.76
N GLU A 292 15.59 7.87 -21.60
CA GLU A 292 14.70 7.50 -20.51
C GLU A 292 13.22 7.65 -20.94
N TYR A 293 12.88 8.74 -21.61
CA TYR A 293 11.53 8.93 -22.14
C TYR A 293 11.15 7.85 -23.14
N GLN A 294 12.05 7.54 -24.09
CA GLN A 294 11.81 6.51 -25.09
C GLN A 294 11.64 5.13 -24.48
N LEU A 295 12.42 4.78 -23.47
CA LEU A 295 12.28 3.53 -22.72
C LEU A 295 10.91 3.45 -22.01
N VAL A 296 10.53 4.49 -21.30
CA VAL A 296 9.22 4.54 -20.61
C VAL A 296 8.06 4.55 -21.62
N GLU A 297 8.20 5.22 -22.76
CA GLU A 297 7.19 5.21 -23.82
C GLU A 297 6.95 3.79 -24.34
N GLN A 298 8.01 3.03 -24.63
CA GLN A 298 7.90 1.64 -25.06
C GLN A 298 7.27 0.75 -23.98
N LEU A 299 7.69 0.87 -22.72
CA LEU A 299 7.10 0.12 -21.60
C LEU A 299 5.61 0.46 -21.43
N SER A 300 5.24 1.74 -21.54
CA SER A 300 3.85 2.19 -21.41
C SER A 300 2.92 1.67 -22.51
N GLN A 301 3.46 1.22 -23.64
CA GLN A 301 2.69 0.60 -24.72
C GLN A 301 2.36 -0.86 -24.45
N VAL A 302 3.21 -1.57 -23.71
CA VAL A 302 3.03 -3.01 -23.43
C VAL A 302 2.44 -3.26 -22.04
N ILE A 303 2.70 -2.39 -21.06
CA ILE A 303 2.18 -2.54 -19.69
C ILE A 303 0.80 -1.87 -19.59
N PRO A 304 -0.24 -2.60 -19.14
CA PRO A 304 -1.61 -2.08 -19.12
C PRO A 304 -1.80 -0.88 -18.19
N GLY A 305 -1.31 -0.96 -16.96
CA GLY A 305 -1.39 0.09 -15.95
C GLY A 305 -0.14 0.96 -15.90
N VAL A 306 -0.29 2.28 -15.77
CA VAL A 306 0.83 3.24 -15.67
C VAL A 306 0.54 4.32 -14.65
N LEU A 307 1.38 4.45 -13.64
CA LEU A 307 1.39 5.54 -12.68
C LEU A 307 2.64 6.39 -12.90
N LEU A 308 2.46 7.65 -13.25
CA LEU A 308 3.54 8.61 -13.30
C LEU A 308 3.44 9.54 -12.09
N LEU A 309 4.54 9.77 -11.38
CA LEU A 309 4.62 10.67 -10.24
C LEU A 309 5.50 11.85 -10.57
N THR A 310 5.04 13.06 -10.25
CA THR A 310 5.84 14.29 -10.40
C THR A 310 5.36 15.36 -9.44
N ALA A 311 6.27 16.18 -8.96
CA ALA A 311 5.92 17.31 -8.09
C ALA A 311 5.42 18.56 -8.87
N THR A 312 5.79 18.66 -10.14
CA THR A 312 5.66 19.90 -10.90
C THR A 312 5.34 19.67 -12.38
N PRO A 313 4.08 19.29 -12.71
CA PRO A 313 3.75 18.92 -14.08
C PRO A 313 3.84 20.09 -15.08
N GLU A 314 3.63 21.34 -14.67
CA GLU A 314 3.54 22.52 -15.55
C GLU A 314 4.74 23.46 -15.47
N GLN A 315 5.60 23.37 -14.45
CA GLN A 315 6.78 24.25 -14.30
C GLN A 315 7.80 24.11 -15.43
N LEU A 316 7.81 22.97 -16.11
CA LEU A 316 8.65 22.69 -17.27
C LEU A 316 7.99 23.08 -18.60
N GLY A 317 6.82 23.75 -18.56
CA GLY A 317 6.08 24.19 -19.73
C GLY A 317 5.05 23.19 -20.23
N LEU A 318 4.14 23.70 -21.08
CA LEU A 318 3.01 22.93 -21.63
C LEU A 318 3.43 21.71 -22.44
N ASP A 319 4.59 21.79 -23.11
CA ASP A 319 5.14 20.71 -23.95
C ASP A 319 5.56 19.51 -23.10
N SER A 320 6.20 19.78 -21.96
CA SER A 320 6.60 18.78 -21.02
C SER A 320 5.40 18.10 -20.32
N HIS A 321 4.35 18.87 -20.05
CA HIS A 321 3.09 18.33 -19.56
C HIS A 321 2.40 17.43 -20.59
N PHE A 322 2.32 17.87 -21.84
CA PHE A 322 1.81 17.08 -22.96
C PHE A 322 2.56 15.74 -23.09
N ALA A 323 3.87 15.77 -22.98
CA ALA A 323 4.69 14.57 -23.10
C ALA A 323 4.33 13.47 -22.09
N ARG A 324 4.02 13.84 -20.84
CA ARG A 324 3.58 12.87 -19.81
C ARG A 324 2.18 12.35 -20.06
N LEU A 325 1.26 13.22 -20.50
CA LEU A 325 -0.09 12.80 -20.90
C LEU A 325 -0.05 11.84 -22.09
N ARG A 326 0.89 12.04 -23.02
CA ARG A 326 1.11 11.16 -24.16
C ARG A 326 1.57 9.76 -23.73
N LEU A 327 2.39 9.63 -22.68
CA LEU A 327 2.76 8.32 -22.10
C LEU A 327 1.54 7.57 -21.55
N LEU A 328 0.56 8.29 -21.03
CA LEU A 328 -0.65 7.72 -20.45
C LEU A 328 -1.71 7.37 -21.50
N ASP A 329 -1.87 8.22 -22.51
CA ASP A 329 -2.87 8.03 -23.59
C ASP A 329 -2.34 8.58 -24.92
N PRO A 330 -1.52 7.79 -25.63
CA PRO A 330 -0.89 8.23 -26.89
C PRO A 330 -1.92 8.43 -28.01
N ASP A 331 -3.07 7.77 -27.98
CA ASP A 331 -4.09 7.90 -29.01
C ASP A 331 -4.76 9.27 -28.96
N ARG A 332 -4.96 9.79 -27.75
CA ARG A 332 -5.54 11.11 -27.52
C ARG A 332 -4.51 12.23 -27.62
N PHE A 333 -3.36 12.05 -26.97
CA PHE A 333 -2.31 13.08 -26.90
C PHE A 333 -1.24 12.85 -27.97
N HIS A 334 -1.64 12.89 -29.24
CA HIS A 334 -0.73 12.73 -30.38
C HIS A 334 -0.35 14.04 -31.05
N ASP A 335 -1.15 15.10 -30.90
CA ASP A 335 -0.98 16.42 -31.51
C ASP A 335 -0.83 17.51 -30.44
N LEU A 336 0.37 18.08 -30.35
CA LEU A 336 0.71 19.14 -29.40
C LEU A 336 -0.06 20.44 -29.65
N GLU A 337 -0.28 20.84 -30.93
CA GLU A 337 -0.99 22.07 -31.25
C GLU A 337 -2.49 21.96 -30.95
N ALA A 338 -3.08 20.81 -31.20
CA ALA A 338 -4.44 20.51 -30.76
C ALA A 338 -4.57 20.60 -29.25
N PHE A 339 -3.61 20.04 -28.49
CA PHE A 339 -3.58 20.11 -27.04
C PHE A 339 -3.43 21.54 -26.51
N ARG A 340 -2.58 22.38 -27.12
CA ARG A 340 -2.44 23.78 -26.75
C ARG A 340 -3.75 24.55 -26.95
N THR A 341 -4.46 24.28 -28.07
CA THR A 341 -5.76 24.90 -28.37
C THR A 341 -6.82 24.46 -27.36
N GLU A 342 -6.93 23.19 -27.08
CA GLU A 342 -7.84 22.61 -26.09
C GLU A 342 -7.57 23.20 -24.68
N SER A 343 -6.30 23.29 -24.29
CA SER A 343 -5.89 23.88 -23.02
C SER A 343 -6.39 25.29 -22.80
N THR A 344 -6.37 26.10 -23.85
CA THR A 344 -6.85 27.50 -23.82
C THR A 344 -8.37 27.59 -23.65
N GLN A 345 -9.13 26.61 -24.17
CA GLN A 345 -10.59 26.59 -24.09
C GLN A 345 -11.13 26.22 -22.69
N TYR A 346 -10.36 25.51 -21.87
CA TYR A 346 -10.81 25.12 -20.52
C TYR A 346 -10.72 26.24 -19.48
N ARG A 347 -9.93 27.27 -19.70
CA ARG A 347 -9.73 28.36 -18.75
C ARG A 347 -11.04 29.07 -18.32
N PRO A 348 -11.98 29.45 -19.20
CA PRO A 348 -13.23 30.05 -18.78
C PRO A 348 -14.13 29.13 -17.93
N VAL A 349 -14.04 27.82 -18.18
CA VAL A 349 -14.78 26.81 -17.41
C VAL A 349 -14.22 26.69 -15.99
N ALA A 350 -12.90 26.73 -15.86
CA ALA A 350 -12.22 26.72 -14.57
C ALA A 350 -12.60 27.90 -13.68
N GLU A 351 -12.64 29.12 -14.29
CA GLU A 351 -13.08 30.33 -13.63
C GLU A 351 -14.55 30.24 -13.18
N ALA A 352 -15.43 29.67 -14.02
CA ALA A 352 -16.83 29.45 -13.67
C ALA A 352 -17.04 28.46 -12.53
N VAL A 353 -16.27 27.39 -12.49
CA VAL A 353 -16.31 26.40 -11.37
C VAL A 353 -15.81 27.04 -10.08
N GLN A 354 -14.78 27.88 -10.14
CA GLN A 354 -14.33 28.63 -8.97
C GLN A 354 -15.44 29.51 -8.38
N GLU A 355 -16.15 30.29 -9.23
CA GLU A 355 -17.28 31.11 -8.77
C GLU A 355 -18.39 30.24 -8.14
N LEU A 356 -18.64 29.03 -8.68
CA LEU A 356 -19.62 28.10 -8.15
C LEU A 356 -19.23 27.60 -6.75
N VAL A 357 -17.93 27.28 -6.54
CA VAL A 357 -17.42 26.76 -5.24
C VAL A 357 -17.39 27.88 -4.20
N ASP A 358 -16.99 29.08 -4.56
CA ASP A 358 -16.93 30.22 -3.64
C ASP A 358 -18.31 30.71 -3.19
N GLN A 359 -19.39 30.06 -3.64
CA GLN A 359 -20.80 30.35 -3.29
C GLN A 359 -21.22 31.79 -3.58
N GLY A 360 -20.51 32.45 -4.47
CA GLY A 360 -20.82 33.80 -4.94
C GLY A 360 -21.97 33.85 -5.97
N SER A 361 -22.35 35.05 -6.36
CA SER A 361 -23.22 35.28 -7.52
C SER A 361 -22.40 35.06 -8.80
N LEU A 362 -22.85 34.14 -9.67
CA LEU A 362 -22.17 33.84 -10.93
C LEU A 362 -22.10 35.07 -11.86
N SER A 363 -20.92 35.32 -12.38
CA SER A 363 -20.69 36.34 -13.38
C SER A 363 -21.38 35.99 -14.70
N PRO A 364 -21.69 36.98 -15.55
CA PRO A 364 -22.21 36.72 -16.88
C PRO A 364 -21.28 35.86 -17.75
N ALA A 365 -19.96 36.00 -17.54
CA ALA A 365 -18.94 35.20 -18.22
C ALA A 365 -18.98 33.74 -17.78
N ALA A 366 -19.09 33.45 -16.47
CA ALA A 366 -19.24 32.11 -15.93
C ALA A 366 -20.49 31.41 -16.47
N ARG A 367 -21.64 32.11 -16.51
CA ARG A 367 -22.87 31.56 -17.07
C ARG A 367 -22.73 31.21 -18.55
N GLN A 368 -22.09 32.08 -19.32
CA GLN A 368 -21.84 31.84 -20.74
C GLN A 368 -20.88 30.65 -20.95
N ALA A 369 -19.88 30.52 -20.11
CA ALA A 369 -18.95 29.39 -20.15
C ALA A 369 -19.67 28.05 -19.83
N ILE A 370 -20.50 28.02 -18.78
CA ILE A 370 -21.31 26.86 -18.40
C ILE A 370 -22.30 26.50 -19.53
N HIS A 371 -23.01 27.48 -20.07
CA HIS A 371 -23.92 27.26 -21.20
C HIS A 371 -23.18 26.71 -22.43
N GLY A 372 -22.04 27.30 -22.75
CA GLY A 372 -21.21 26.84 -23.88
C GLY A 372 -20.73 25.41 -23.74
N PHE A 373 -20.47 24.98 -22.50
CA PHE A 373 -19.91 23.69 -22.21
C PHE A 373 -20.97 22.60 -21.96
N LEU A 374 -22.07 22.92 -21.28
CA LEU A 374 -23.13 21.96 -20.89
C LEU A 374 -24.42 22.13 -21.73
N GLY A 375 -24.59 23.21 -22.47
CA GLY A 375 -25.81 23.48 -23.21
C GLY A 375 -27.03 23.64 -22.30
N SER A 376 -28.21 23.23 -22.79
CA SER A 376 -29.49 23.40 -22.05
C SER A 376 -29.53 22.65 -20.70
N ALA A 377 -28.79 21.54 -20.55
CA ALA A 377 -28.70 20.83 -19.27
C ALA A 377 -27.99 21.68 -18.20
N GLY A 378 -26.99 22.46 -18.60
CA GLY A 378 -26.33 23.43 -17.73
C GLY A 378 -27.25 24.54 -17.28
N ASP A 379 -28.10 25.04 -18.16
CA ASP A 379 -29.05 26.11 -17.86
C ASP A 379 -30.10 25.69 -16.82
N GLU A 380 -30.58 24.44 -16.88
CA GLU A 380 -31.53 23.90 -15.91
C GLU A 380 -30.90 23.76 -14.51
N LEU A 381 -29.65 23.28 -14.47
CA LEU A 381 -28.88 23.17 -13.20
C LEU A 381 -28.56 24.56 -12.65
N LEU A 382 -28.16 25.52 -13.51
CA LEU A 382 -27.90 26.90 -13.14
C LEU A 382 -29.11 27.55 -12.50
N ALA A 383 -30.29 27.40 -13.10
CA ALA A 383 -31.54 27.93 -12.55
C ALA A 383 -31.84 27.36 -11.15
N SER A 384 -31.54 26.08 -10.93
CA SER A 384 -31.68 25.43 -9.63
C SER A 384 -30.65 25.91 -8.60
N VAL A 385 -29.41 26.15 -9.00
CA VAL A 385 -28.35 26.74 -8.16
C VAL A 385 -28.72 28.17 -7.74
N GLU A 386 -29.24 29.00 -8.67
CA GLU A 386 -29.70 30.36 -8.38
C GLU A 386 -30.90 30.38 -7.44
N ALA A 387 -31.69 29.32 -7.42
CA ALA A 387 -32.78 29.13 -6.46
C ALA A 387 -32.28 28.66 -5.07
N GLY A 388 -30.96 28.50 -4.85
CA GLY A 388 -30.35 28.13 -3.59
C GLY A 388 -30.30 26.65 -3.33
N ASN A 389 -30.37 25.81 -4.36
CA ASN A 389 -30.27 24.35 -4.21
C ASN A 389 -28.78 23.91 -4.24
N GLU A 390 -28.26 23.51 -3.06
CA GLU A 390 -26.86 23.06 -2.89
C GLU A 390 -26.57 21.72 -3.61
N ASP A 391 -27.56 20.81 -3.67
CA ASP A 391 -27.39 19.54 -4.41
C ASP A 391 -27.26 19.81 -5.92
N ALA A 392 -27.99 20.80 -6.46
CA ALA A 392 -27.86 21.20 -7.84
C ALA A 392 -26.48 21.84 -8.11
N ARG A 393 -25.94 22.59 -7.15
CA ARG A 393 -24.59 23.16 -7.22
C ARG A 393 -23.54 22.05 -7.27
N ALA A 394 -23.57 21.13 -6.34
CA ALA A 394 -22.65 19.99 -6.29
C ALA A 394 -22.73 19.15 -7.58
N ARG A 395 -23.94 18.93 -8.10
CA ARG A 395 -24.15 18.22 -9.36
C ARG A 395 -23.59 18.99 -10.55
N LEU A 396 -23.78 20.30 -10.61
CA LEU A 396 -23.26 21.15 -11.69
C LEU A 396 -21.73 21.14 -11.71
N VAL A 397 -21.09 21.25 -10.55
CA VAL A 397 -19.64 21.15 -10.42
C VAL A 397 -19.14 19.78 -10.92
N ARG A 398 -19.79 18.70 -10.49
CA ARG A 398 -19.45 17.35 -10.94
C ARG A 398 -19.58 17.17 -12.45
N GLU A 399 -20.66 17.64 -13.05
CA GLU A 399 -20.88 17.58 -14.51
C GLU A 399 -19.82 18.35 -15.30
N LEU A 400 -19.33 19.47 -14.76
CA LEU A 400 -18.25 20.25 -15.35
C LEU A 400 -16.90 19.55 -15.23
N LEU A 401 -16.62 18.93 -14.05
CA LEU A 401 -15.42 18.16 -13.79
C LEU A 401 -15.37 16.88 -14.64
N ASP A 402 -16.47 16.16 -14.74
CA ASP A 402 -16.58 14.93 -15.54
C ASP A 402 -16.28 15.18 -17.03
N ARG A 403 -16.62 16.35 -17.54
CA ARG A 403 -16.33 16.76 -18.92
C ARG A 403 -14.93 17.33 -19.10
N HIS A 404 -14.21 17.58 -17.99
CA HIS A 404 -12.85 18.09 -18.06
C HIS A 404 -11.90 17.03 -18.63
N GLY A 405 -11.28 17.33 -19.75
CA GLY A 405 -10.55 16.36 -20.55
C GLY A 405 -9.43 15.62 -19.85
N THR A 406 -8.78 16.17 -18.82
CA THR A 406 -7.68 15.55 -18.10
C THR A 406 -8.05 15.12 -16.67
N GLY A 407 -9.26 15.41 -16.19
CA GLY A 407 -9.65 15.17 -14.80
C GLY A 407 -9.58 13.71 -14.33
N ARG A 408 -9.69 12.75 -15.25
CA ARG A 408 -9.53 11.32 -14.92
C ARG A 408 -8.08 10.83 -15.00
N VAL A 409 -7.21 11.57 -15.65
CA VAL A 409 -5.84 11.13 -15.97
C VAL A 409 -4.83 11.85 -15.09
N LEU A 410 -5.17 13.02 -14.59
CA LEU A 410 -4.31 13.87 -13.78
C LEU A 410 -4.97 14.16 -12.43
N PHE A 411 -4.29 13.81 -11.35
CA PHE A 411 -4.64 14.16 -9.99
C PHE A 411 -3.60 15.12 -9.45
N ARG A 412 -4.06 16.22 -8.88
CA ARG A 412 -3.21 17.25 -8.31
C ARG A 412 -3.88 17.93 -7.13
N ASN A 413 -3.18 17.95 -6.03
CA ASN A 413 -3.51 18.77 -4.89
C ASN A 413 -2.38 19.77 -4.63
N THR A 414 -2.75 20.93 -4.11
CA THR A 414 -1.81 21.90 -3.59
C THR A 414 -1.91 21.95 -2.07
N ARG A 415 -0.86 22.36 -1.42
CA ARG A 415 -0.85 22.52 0.02
C ARG A 415 -1.91 23.55 0.49
N ALA A 416 -2.18 24.56 -0.32
CA ALA A 416 -3.20 25.54 -0.03
C ALA A 416 -4.64 24.99 -0.06
N ALA A 417 -4.87 23.91 -0.83
CA ALA A 417 -6.16 23.24 -0.94
C ALA A 417 -6.39 22.19 0.16
N VAL A 418 -5.32 21.67 0.74
CA VAL A 418 -5.37 20.59 1.74
C VAL A 418 -5.24 21.18 3.13
N GLN A 419 -6.20 20.89 4.01
CA GLN A 419 -6.15 21.30 5.42
C GLN A 419 -5.30 20.35 6.27
N GLY A 420 -4.80 20.85 7.41
CA GLY A 420 -4.09 20.02 8.40
C GLY A 420 -2.57 20.13 8.36
N PHE A 421 -2.02 21.07 7.60
CA PHE A 421 -0.61 21.42 7.71
C PHE A 421 -0.36 22.36 8.88
N PRO A 422 0.80 22.23 9.56
CA PRO A 422 1.18 23.16 10.62
C PRO A 422 1.60 24.52 10.04
N GLU A 423 1.56 25.56 10.87
CA GLU A 423 2.23 26.81 10.57
C GLU A 423 3.74 26.68 10.76
N ARG A 424 4.51 27.50 10.06
CA ARG A 424 5.96 27.61 10.19
C ARG A 424 6.33 28.91 10.87
N GLN A 425 7.25 28.87 11.82
CA GLN A 425 7.79 30.05 12.50
C GLN A 425 9.31 30.03 12.42
N LEU A 426 9.88 31.12 11.91
CA LEU A 426 11.32 31.28 11.73
C LEU A 426 11.97 31.97 12.91
N HIS A 427 13.08 31.43 13.37
CA HIS A 427 13.96 31.99 14.42
C HIS A 427 15.39 32.11 13.89
N PRO A 428 15.78 33.27 13.33
CA PRO A 428 17.13 33.49 12.86
C PRO A 428 18.05 33.88 14.00
N TYR A 429 19.30 33.42 13.95
CA TYR A 429 20.33 33.78 14.93
C TYR A 429 21.62 34.17 14.21
N VAL A 430 21.98 35.45 14.31
CA VAL A 430 23.24 35.96 13.77
C VAL A 430 24.33 35.76 14.81
N LEU A 431 25.39 35.08 14.47
CA LEU A 431 26.50 34.73 15.34
C LEU A 431 27.78 35.28 14.75
N THR A 432 28.73 35.67 15.64
CA THR A 432 30.00 36.22 15.20
C THR A 432 30.82 35.21 14.42
N ASN A 433 31.33 35.60 13.27
CA ASN A 433 32.18 34.75 12.46
C ASN A 433 33.55 34.54 13.09
N PRO A 434 33.98 33.29 13.42
CA PRO A 434 35.28 33.03 14.01
C PRO A 434 36.44 33.46 13.11
N ILE A 435 37.53 33.91 13.72
CA ILE A 435 38.73 34.36 12.99
C ILE A 435 39.36 33.20 12.22
N GLU A 436 39.25 32.01 12.76
CA GLU A 436 39.74 30.77 12.16
C GLU A 436 39.07 30.48 10.80
N TYR A 437 37.80 30.83 10.64
CA TYR A 437 37.09 30.71 9.37
C TYR A 437 37.40 31.87 8.41
N MET A 438 37.65 33.08 8.95
CA MET A 438 38.03 34.23 8.12
C MET A 438 39.42 34.08 7.50
N GLU A 439 40.30 33.28 8.13
CA GLU A 439 41.66 33.02 7.65
C GLU A 439 41.73 31.85 6.63
N LEU A 440 40.60 31.17 6.35
CA LEU A 440 40.56 30.12 5.34
C LEU A 440 40.86 30.68 3.94
N PRO A 441 41.62 29.95 3.09
CA PRO A 441 41.87 30.37 1.72
C PRO A 441 40.57 30.45 0.93
N LEU A 442 40.39 31.50 0.18
CA LEU A 442 39.26 31.65 -0.74
C LEU A 442 39.34 30.56 -1.85
N GLY A 443 38.28 29.77 -1.96
CA GLY A 443 38.13 28.77 -3.00
C GLY A 443 37.62 29.35 -4.32
N GLU A 444 37.43 28.49 -5.34
CA GLU A 444 36.78 28.85 -6.60
C GLU A 444 35.25 29.10 -6.43
N HIS A 445 34.69 28.58 -5.36
CA HIS A 445 33.26 28.68 -5.02
C HIS A 445 33.07 29.16 -3.59
N PRO A 446 31.91 29.81 -3.29
CA PRO A 446 31.56 30.26 -1.94
C PRO A 446 31.59 29.12 -0.94
N ASP A 447 32.28 29.33 0.18
CA ASP A 447 32.35 28.34 1.25
C ASP A 447 31.11 28.37 2.13
N LEU A 448 30.17 27.48 1.82
CA LEU A 448 28.93 27.33 2.60
C LEU A 448 29.15 26.50 3.88
N TYR A 449 30.25 25.75 3.98
CA TYR A 449 30.50 24.78 5.06
C TYR A 449 31.93 24.97 5.62
N PRO A 450 32.21 26.12 6.30
CA PRO A 450 33.56 26.45 6.73
C PRO A 450 34.15 25.45 7.73
N GLU A 451 33.32 24.71 8.48
CA GLU A 451 33.77 23.65 9.38
C GLU A 451 34.44 22.51 8.62
N VAL A 452 33.90 22.15 7.44
CA VAL A 452 34.46 21.09 6.59
C VAL A 452 35.77 21.57 5.96
N SER A 453 35.81 22.80 5.45
CA SER A 453 37.00 23.41 4.87
C SER A 453 38.12 23.57 5.91
N PHE A 454 37.77 23.92 7.11
CA PHE A 454 38.71 24.00 8.23
C PHE A 454 39.29 22.63 8.59
N GLN A 455 38.44 21.63 8.72
CA GLN A 455 38.84 20.26 9.09
C GLN A 455 39.74 19.62 8.02
N ALA A 456 39.47 19.92 6.74
CA ALA A 456 40.28 19.42 5.62
C ALA A 456 41.73 19.98 5.61
N GLN A 457 41.97 21.11 6.28
CA GLN A 457 43.31 21.71 6.38
C GLN A 457 44.05 21.31 7.68
N ALA A 458 43.36 20.70 8.63
CA ALA A 458 43.94 20.25 9.88
C ALA A 458 44.84 19.02 9.66
N GLU A 459 46.02 18.98 10.35
CA GLU A 459 46.85 17.78 10.34
C GLU A 459 46.17 16.62 11.06
N ASP A 460 46.25 15.41 10.48
CA ASP A 460 45.70 14.20 11.08
C ASP A 460 46.21 14.00 12.51
N GLY A 461 45.29 14.01 13.48
CA GLY A 461 45.55 13.73 14.90
C GLY A 461 45.76 14.94 15.78
N ASP A 462 45.60 16.16 15.29
CA ASP A 462 45.62 17.38 16.15
C ASP A 462 44.27 17.54 16.87
N GLU A 463 44.22 17.11 18.13
CA GLU A 463 43.03 17.29 18.98
C GLU A 463 42.65 18.78 19.20
N ASN A 464 43.54 19.74 18.95
CA ASN A 464 43.26 21.17 19.08
C ASN A 464 42.62 21.76 17.81
N ALA A 465 42.69 21.08 16.68
CA ALA A 465 42.09 21.46 15.40
C ALA A 465 40.62 21.08 15.25
N ARG A 466 39.90 20.81 16.34
CA ARG A 466 38.48 20.51 16.27
C ARG A 466 37.66 21.78 16.14
N TRP A 467 37.01 22.01 15.01
CA TRP A 467 36.19 23.19 14.69
C TRP A 467 35.12 23.48 15.75
N TRP A 468 34.48 22.46 16.31
CA TRP A 468 33.40 22.59 17.29
C TRP A 468 33.85 23.19 18.65
N ARG A 469 35.14 23.39 18.85
CA ARG A 469 35.68 24.07 20.08
C ARG A 469 35.48 25.56 20.05
N PHE A 470 35.56 26.19 18.89
CA PHE A 470 35.50 27.64 18.74
C PHE A 470 34.28 28.13 17.95
N ASP A 471 33.57 27.24 17.21
CA ASP A 471 32.43 27.64 16.43
C ASP A 471 31.26 28.04 17.34
N PRO A 472 30.78 29.29 17.27
CA PRO A 472 29.73 29.79 18.15
C PRO A 472 28.39 29.14 17.91
N ARG A 473 28.17 28.51 16.74
CA ARG A 473 26.93 27.75 16.45
C ARG A 473 26.78 26.56 17.39
N VAL A 474 27.90 25.94 17.82
CA VAL A 474 27.90 24.82 18.76
C VAL A 474 27.48 25.25 20.17
N ASP A 475 28.05 26.34 20.69
CA ASP A 475 27.67 26.85 21.99
C ASP A 475 26.22 27.37 22.00
N TRP A 476 25.79 28.03 20.93
CA TRP A 476 24.40 28.41 20.71
C TRP A 476 23.48 27.21 20.70
N LEU A 477 23.86 26.12 20.00
CA LEU A 477 23.04 24.88 19.93
C LEU A 477 22.87 24.27 21.34
N ILE A 478 23.96 24.19 22.12
CA ILE A 478 23.92 23.68 23.49
C ILE A 478 22.97 24.50 24.36
N ASP A 479 23.03 25.82 24.26
CA ASP A 479 22.19 26.72 25.09
C ASP A 479 20.71 26.64 24.62
N THR A 480 20.48 26.51 23.33
CA THR A 480 19.14 26.31 22.76
C THR A 480 18.55 24.98 23.23
N LEU A 481 19.32 23.89 23.19
CA LEU A 481 18.87 22.56 23.67
C LEU A 481 18.56 22.55 25.17
N LYS A 482 19.33 23.30 25.98
CA LYS A 482 19.03 23.46 27.41
C LYS A 482 17.71 24.21 27.65
N MET A 483 17.42 25.24 26.84
CA MET A 483 16.12 25.95 26.89
C MET A 483 14.96 25.04 26.44
N LEU A 484 15.18 24.20 25.42
CA LEU A 484 14.20 23.29 24.86
C LEU A 484 14.19 21.91 25.53
N LYS A 485 14.60 21.79 26.77
CA LYS A 485 14.78 20.51 27.47
C LYS A 485 13.56 19.59 27.45
N GLN A 486 12.36 20.14 27.33
CA GLN A 486 11.10 19.37 27.30
C GLN A 486 10.71 18.88 25.89
N TYR A 487 11.43 19.32 24.87
CA TYR A 487 11.05 19.05 23.47
C TYR A 487 12.13 18.24 22.78
N LYS A 488 11.69 17.42 21.82
CA LYS A 488 12.57 16.73 20.89
C LYS A 488 12.98 17.71 19.79
N VAL A 489 14.26 17.73 19.47
CA VAL A 489 14.83 18.67 18.49
C VAL A 489 15.51 17.89 17.38
N LEU A 490 15.13 18.18 16.13
CA LEU A 490 15.78 17.64 14.93
C LEU A 490 16.82 18.68 14.46
N VAL A 491 18.07 18.26 14.34
CA VAL A 491 19.16 19.07 13.80
C VAL A 491 19.55 18.49 12.44
N ILE A 492 19.58 19.29 11.38
CA ILE A 492 20.01 18.86 10.05
C ILE A 492 21.21 19.67 9.62
N CYS A 493 22.23 18.99 9.11
CA CYS A 493 23.43 19.57 8.48
C CYS A 493 23.71 18.88 7.15
N ALA A 494 24.59 19.46 6.32
CA ALA A 494 24.86 18.93 4.99
C ALA A 494 25.68 17.63 5.01
N HIS A 495 26.63 17.50 5.94
CA HIS A 495 27.64 16.45 5.94
C HIS A 495 27.55 15.51 7.13
N ALA A 496 27.82 14.21 6.89
CA ALA A 496 27.85 13.18 7.92
C ALA A 496 28.89 13.47 9.01
N GLU A 497 30.07 13.97 8.61
CA GLU A 497 31.15 14.31 9.53
C GLU A 497 30.73 15.43 10.47
N THR A 498 30.07 16.47 9.97
CA THR A 498 29.51 17.55 10.79
C THR A 498 28.50 17.01 11.80
N ALA A 499 27.64 16.07 11.39
CA ALA A 499 26.66 15.44 12.28
C ALA A 499 27.30 14.63 13.40
N LEU A 500 28.34 13.86 13.10
CA LEU A 500 29.10 13.09 14.08
C LEU A 500 29.85 13.99 15.06
N ASP A 501 30.53 15.00 14.55
CA ASP A 501 31.27 15.99 15.34
C ASP A 501 30.35 16.77 16.28
N LEU A 502 29.16 17.17 15.85
CA LEU A 502 28.15 17.78 16.71
C LEU A 502 27.71 16.84 17.82
N GLY A 503 27.50 15.55 17.51
CA GLY A 503 27.18 14.53 18.52
C GLY A 503 28.28 14.41 19.59
N ASP A 504 29.54 14.39 19.16
CA ASP A 504 30.69 14.38 20.05
C ASP A 504 30.79 15.68 20.88
N ALA A 505 30.56 16.82 20.26
CA ALA A 505 30.58 18.12 20.93
C ALA A 505 29.49 18.20 22.04
N LEU A 506 28.28 17.74 21.75
CA LEU A 506 27.20 17.73 22.74
C LEU A 506 27.53 16.81 23.91
N ARG A 507 28.07 15.62 23.61
CA ARG A 507 28.50 14.67 24.65
C ARG A 507 29.57 15.23 25.54
N VAL A 508 30.63 15.85 24.95
CA VAL A 508 31.79 16.33 25.68
C VAL A 508 31.52 17.63 26.41
N LYS A 509 30.85 18.62 25.77
CA LYS A 509 30.64 19.95 26.36
C LYS A 509 29.42 20.02 27.29
N SER A 510 28.39 19.20 27.09
CA SER A 510 27.11 19.38 27.79
C SER A 510 26.53 18.13 28.43
N GLY A 511 26.89 16.96 27.93
CA GLY A 511 26.27 15.69 28.34
C GLY A 511 24.81 15.53 27.90
N ILE A 512 24.33 16.33 26.96
CA ILE A 512 22.97 16.19 26.39
C ILE A 512 22.88 14.88 25.61
N PRO A 513 21.85 14.05 25.86
CA PRO A 513 21.64 12.82 25.07
C PRO A 513 21.34 13.15 23.62
N ALA A 514 22.23 12.74 22.75
CA ALA A 514 22.11 12.94 21.31
C ALA A 514 22.21 11.59 20.56
N SER A 515 21.50 11.47 19.48
CA SER A 515 21.62 10.39 18.50
C SER A 515 22.03 10.96 17.15
N ALA A 516 22.87 10.25 16.41
CA ALA A 516 23.28 10.65 15.07
C ALA A 516 22.59 9.76 14.01
N PHE A 517 22.38 10.32 12.82
CA PHE A 517 21.71 9.67 11.71
C PHE A 517 22.33 10.12 10.39
N HIS A 518 23.09 9.24 9.75
CA HIS A 518 23.85 9.59 8.55
C HIS A 518 23.92 8.42 7.55
N GLU A 519 24.39 8.67 6.34
CA GLU A 519 24.46 7.73 5.22
C GLU A 519 25.31 6.48 5.49
N GLY A 520 26.36 6.59 6.27
CA GLY A 520 27.22 5.45 6.62
C GLY A 520 26.61 4.44 7.59
N MET A 521 25.40 4.68 8.11
CA MET A 521 24.71 3.76 9.03
C MET A 521 23.90 2.72 8.26
N SER A 522 23.90 1.48 8.74
CA SER A 522 22.96 0.45 8.31
C SER A 522 21.50 0.82 8.65
N ILE A 523 20.55 0.18 7.96
CA ILE A 523 19.10 0.40 8.23
C ILE A 523 18.77 0.12 9.70
N LEU A 524 19.32 -0.95 10.26
CA LEU A 524 19.07 -1.33 11.66
C LEU A 524 19.62 -0.30 12.66
N GLU A 525 20.80 0.26 12.39
CA GLU A 525 21.37 1.32 13.23
C GLU A 525 20.53 2.60 13.16
N ARG A 526 20.05 2.95 11.95
CA ARG A 526 19.13 4.08 11.77
C ARG A 526 17.82 3.87 12.51
N ASP A 527 17.27 2.65 12.52
CA ASP A 527 16.05 2.31 13.26
C ASP A 527 16.24 2.46 14.76
N ARG A 528 17.34 1.97 15.29
CA ARG A 528 17.68 2.12 16.72
C ARG A 528 17.85 3.58 17.10
N SER A 529 18.51 4.38 16.28
CA SER A 529 18.69 5.82 16.51
C SER A 529 17.36 6.57 16.49
N ALA A 530 16.48 6.27 15.54
CA ALA A 530 15.16 6.88 15.45
C ALA A 530 14.26 6.45 16.62
N ALA A 531 14.27 5.16 17.00
CA ALA A 531 13.54 4.66 18.17
C ALA A 531 14.04 5.30 19.47
N TYR A 532 15.35 5.45 19.63
CA TYR A 532 15.94 6.13 20.78
C TYR A 532 15.56 7.62 20.83
N PHE A 533 15.46 8.28 19.68
CA PHE A 533 14.96 9.66 19.62
C PHE A 533 13.46 9.76 19.91
N ALA A 534 12.66 8.79 19.49
CA ALA A 534 11.22 8.78 19.71
C ALA A 534 10.81 8.45 21.17
N ASP A 535 11.69 7.83 21.95
CA ASP A 535 11.42 7.49 23.35
C ASP A 535 11.33 8.77 24.19
N GLU A 536 10.16 9.01 24.82
CA GLU A 536 9.89 10.22 25.58
C GLU A 536 10.53 10.22 26.97
N GLU A 537 10.70 9.04 27.60
CA GLU A 537 11.18 8.94 28.98
C GLU A 537 12.70 8.83 29.08
N PHE A 538 13.31 7.97 28.27
CA PHE A 538 14.74 7.62 28.37
C PHE A 538 15.51 7.92 27.08
N GLY A 539 14.85 8.46 26.09
CA GLY A 539 15.41 8.68 24.76
C GLY A 539 16.27 9.93 24.60
N ALA A 540 16.92 10.05 23.44
CA ALA A 540 17.67 11.23 23.08
C ALA A 540 16.78 12.47 22.98
N GLN A 541 17.27 13.61 23.49
CA GLN A 541 16.60 14.89 23.27
C GLN A 541 16.76 15.39 21.84
N VAL A 542 17.91 15.12 21.23
CA VAL A 542 18.27 15.63 19.92
C VAL A 542 18.66 14.49 18.98
N LEU A 543 18.14 14.55 17.74
CA LEU A 543 18.60 13.75 16.62
C LEU A 543 19.34 14.65 15.64
N ILE A 544 20.59 14.32 15.34
CA ILE A 544 21.43 15.07 14.40
C ILE A 544 21.51 14.27 13.12
N CYS A 545 21.02 14.83 12.01
CA CYS A 545 20.98 14.18 10.72
C CYS A 545 21.90 14.84 9.70
N SER A 546 22.57 14.06 8.87
CA SER A 546 23.08 14.53 7.59
C SER A 546 21.95 14.67 6.56
N GLU A 547 22.24 15.24 5.40
CA GLU A 547 21.27 15.45 4.31
C GLU A 547 20.51 14.17 3.96
N ILE A 548 21.23 13.12 3.63
CA ILE A 548 20.67 11.82 3.20
C ILE A 548 20.11 11.05 4.39
N GLY A 549 20.71 11.21 5.57
CA GLY A 549 20.31 10.45 6.77
C GLY A 549 18.85 10.65 7.17
N SER A 550 18.27 11.82 6.90
CA SER A 550 16.90 12.14 7.30
C SER A 550 15.81 11.64 6.37
N GLU A 551 16.14 11.12 5.19
CA GLU A 551 15.15 10.72 4.19
C GLU A 551 14.26 9.54 4.62
N GLY A 552 13.00 9.57 4.20
CA GLY A 552 12.04 8.47 4.40
C GLY A 552 11.50 8.28 5.80
N ARG A 553 11.82 9.14 6.79
CA ARG A 553 11.40 9.00 8.20
C ARG A 553 10.31 9.99 8.60
N ASN A 554 9.49 9.57 9.56
CA ASN A 554 8.46 10.40 10.18
C ASN A 554 8.89 10.82 11.59
N PHE A 555 9.05 12.12 11.80
CA PHE A 555 9.39 12.70 13.09
C PHE A 555 8.30 13.67 13.58
N GLN A 556 7.03 13.43 13.27
CA GLN A 556 5.90 14.31 13.62
C GLN A 556 5.71 14.53 15.13
N PHE A 557 6.32 13.71 15.98
CA PHE A 557 6.36 13.93 17.42
C PHE A 557 7.32 15.09 17.83
N ALA A 558 8.19 15.53 16.93
CA ALA A 558 9.04 16.71 17.09
C ALA A 558 8.50 17.89 16.27
N HIS A 559 8.69 19.11 16.74
CA HIS A 559 8.29 20.33 16.05
C HIS A 559 9.35 21.45 16.10
N HIS A 560 10.51 21.17 16.66
CA HIS A 560 11.68 22.05 16.62
C HIS A 560 12.69 21.51 15.62
N LEU A 561 13.01 22.32 14.60
CA LEU A 561 13.99 22.03 13.55
C LEU A 561 15.13 23.03 13.66
N VAL A 562 16.34 22.56 13.76
CA VAL A 562 17.55 23.36 13.63
C VAL A 562 18.19 23.06 12.27
N LEU A 563 18.28 24.07 11.43
CA LEU A 563 19.05 24.04 10.19
C LEU A 563 20.44 24.56 10.53
N PHE A 564 21.36 23.65 10.90
CA PHE A 564 22.70 24.02 11.34
C PHE A 564 23.51 24.74 10.26
N ASP A 565 23.28 24.36 9.03
CA ASP A 565 23.69 25.01 7.80
C ASP A 565 22.53 25.04 6.79
N LEU A 566 22.65 25.85 5.74
CA LEU A 566 21.66 25.93 4.68
C LEU A 566 22.19 25.22 3.43
N PRO A 567 21.38 24.43 2.75
CA PRO A 567 21.74 23.76 1.50
C PRO A 567 21.81 24.78 0.35
N ALA A 568 22.63 24.49 -0.66
CA ALA A 568 22.76 25.36 -1.83
C ALA A 568 21.50 25.42 -2.72
N HIS A 569 20.63 24.41 -2.65
CA HIS A 569 19.45 24.31 -3.47
C HIS A 569 18.15 24.45 -2.68
N PRO A 570 17.17 25.25 -3.12
CA PRO A 570 15.91 25.48 -2.40
C PRO A 570 15.06 24.23 -2.22
N ASP A 571 15.13 23.26 -3.14
CA ASP A 571 14.39 22.01 -3.01
C ASP A 571 14.90 21.15 -1.83
N GLN A 572 16.21 21.17 -1.58
CA GLN A 572 16.78 20.51 -0.40
C GLN A 572 16.34 21.18 0.89
N LEU A 573 16.23 22.53 0.89
CA LEU A 573 15.70 23.28 2.04
C LEU A 573 14.25 22.84 2.33
N GLU A 574 13.42 22.78 1.30
CA GLU A 574 12.03 22.32 1.44
C GLU A 574 11.97 20.86 1.92
N GLN A 575 12.84 19.99 1.44
CA GLN A 575 12.94 18.61 1.92
C GLN A 575 13.33 18.55 3.40
N ARG A 576 14.30 19.34 3.86
CA ARG A 576 14.69 19.41 5.27
C ARG A 576 13.53 19.87 6.16
N ILE A 577 12.83 20.92 5.78
CA ILE A 577 11.66 21.43 6.52
C ILE A 577 10.54 20.39 6.49
N GLY A 578 10.33 19.73 5.35
CA GLY A 578 9.33 18.71 5.13
C GLY A 578 9.49 17.44 5.99
N ARG A 579 10.59 17.28 6.73
CA ARG A 579 10.73 16.20 7.73
C ARG A 579 9.77 16.35 8.90
N LEU A 580 9.48 17.58 9.32
CA LEU A 580 8.54 17.90 10.39
C LEU A 580 7.24 18.49 9.87
N ASP A 581 7.28 19.18 8.75
CA ASP A 581 6.17 19.91 8.16
C ASP A 581 5.32 18.99 7.27
N ARG A 582 4.48 18.21 7.92
CA ARG A 582 3.61 17.20 7.29
C ARG A 582 2.18 17.33 7.77
N ILE A 583 1.24 16.86 6.98
CA ILE A 583 -0.17 16.76 7.36
C ILE A 583 -0.30 15.96 8.65
N GLY A 584 -1.10 16.47 9.59
CA GLY A 584 -1.33 15.85 10.89
C GLY A 584 -0.37 16.26 11.98
N GLN A 585 0.64 17.09 11.70
CA GLN A 585 1.44 17.74 12.72
C GLN A 585 0.57 18.73 13.52
N LYS A 586 0.51 18.54 14.84
CA LYS A 586 -0.37 19.32 15.73
C LYS A 586 0.24 20.65 16.21
N HIS A 587 1.53 20.82 16.03
CA HIS A 587 2.29 21.97 16.56
C HIS A 587 2.88 22.80 15.42
N THR A 588 2.96 24.12 15.62
CA THR A 588 3.68 25.03 14.74
C THR A 588 5.16 24.62 14.67
N ILE A 589 5.70 24.46 13.46
CA ILE A 589 7.11 24.11 13.26
C ILE A 589 7.98 25.30 13.60
N GLN A 590 8.87 25.13 14.56
CA GLN A 590 9.84 26.14 15.02
C GLN A 590 11.16 25.93 14.28
N ILE A 591 11.45 26.77 13.28
CA ILE A 591 12.65 26.66 12.44
C ILE A 591 13.73 27.58 12.96
N HIS A 592 14.81 27.01 13.49
CA HIS A 592 15.94 27.71 14.03
C HIS A 592 17.10 27.74 13.04
N VAL A 593 17.60 28.94 12.67
CA VAL A 593 18.63 29.08 11.66
C VAL A 593 19.78 29.91 12.23
N PRO A 594 20.79 29.25 12.81
CA PRO A 594 22.02 29.92 13.19
C PRO A 594 22.89 30.16 11.95
N HIS A 595 23.38 31.38 11.75
CA HIS A 595 24.31 31.70 10.68
C HIS A 595 25.38 32.69 11.16
N LEU A 596 26.53 32.61 10.52
CA LEU A 596 27.68 33.47 10.85
C LEU A 596 27.56 34.81 10.10
N GLU A 597 27.81 35.92 10.80
CA GLU A 597 27.77 37.25 10.21
C GLU A 597 28.82 37.41 9.09
N ASN A 598 28.48 38.17 8.06
CA ASN A 598 29.35 38.42 6.89
C ASN A 598 29.87 37.14 6.23
N SER A 599 29.07 36.11 6.15
CA SER A 599 29.40 34.84 5.54
C SER A 599 28.50 34.51 4.31
N PRO A 600 28.93 33.61 3.45
CA PRO A 600 28.06 33.11 2.37
C PRO A 600 26.73 32.54 2.87
N GLN A 601 26.72 31.91 4.03
CA GLN A 601 25.50 31.41 4.68
C GLN A 601 24.51 32.52 5.06
N GLU A 602 24.98 33.69 5.51
CA GLU A 602 24.09 34.82 5.79
C GLU A 602 23.41 35.34 4.52
N ARG A 603 24.15 35.47 3.40
CA ARG A 603 23.55 35.89 2.14
C ARG A 603 22.59 34.84 1.57
N LEU A 604 22.91 33.58 1.72
CA LEU A 604 22.02 32.49 1.35
C LEU A 604 20.75 32.50 2.21
N PHE A 605 20.87 32.74 3.52
CA PHE A 605 19.72 32.93 4.41
C PHE A 605 18.85 34.10 3.94
N GLN A 606 19.44 35.25 3.60
CA GLN A 606 18.71 36.42 3.10
C GLN A 606 17.97 36.10 1.79
N TRP A 607 18.60 35.39 0.87
CA TRP A 607 17.98 34.93 -0.37
C TRP A 607 16.77 34.05 -0.09
N TYR A 608 16.92 33.02 0.73
CA TYR A 608 15.81 32.12 1.07
C TYR A 608 14.70 32.80 1.85
N HIS A 609 15.05 33.73 2.74
CA HIS A 609 14.05 34.41 3.56
C HIS A 609 13.34 35.53 2.80
N GLN A 610 14.08 36.45 2.17
CA GLN A 610 13.52 37.65 1.58
C GLN A 610 13.02 37.41 0.14
N ALA A 611 13.84 36.80 -0.72
CA ALA A 611 13.46 36.62 -2.11
C ALA A 611 12.49 35.44 -2.30
N LEU A 612 12.77 34.28 -1.69
CA LEU A 612 11.98 33.06 -1.89
C LEU A 612 10.88 32.86 -0.84
N ASN A 613 10.97 33.49 0.33
CA ASN A 613 10.09 33.27 1.48
C ASN A 613 9.94 31.79 1.88
N ALA A 614 11.02 31.00 1.68
CA ALA A 614 11.00 29.53 1.73
C ALA A 614 10.94 28.95 3.15
N PHE A 615 11.17 29.75 4.20
CA PHE A 615 11.05 29.29 5.59
C PHE A 615 9.62 29.34 6.10
N LEU A 616 8.83 30.33 5.71
CA LEU A 616 7.49 30.53 6.20
C LEU A 616 6.44 29.87 5.33
N ASN A 617 6.71 29.74 4.02
CA ASN A 617 5.83 29.14 3.06
C ASN A 617 6.60 28.10 2.23
N THR A 618 5.87 27.16 1.64
CA THR A 618 6.46 26.31 0.59
C THR A 618 6.84 27.17 -0.62
N CYS A 619 7.91 26.81 -1.29
CA CYS A 619 8.40 27.54 -2.46
C CYS A 619 8.32 26.67 -3.73
N PRO A 620 7.13 26.44 -4.30
CA PRO A 620 6.98 25.63 -5.50
C PRO A 620 7.70 26.19 -6.72
N THR A 621 8.02 27.48 -6.71
CA THR A 621 8.77 28.19 -7.76
C THR A 621 10.29 28.15 -7.55
N GLY A 622 10.77 27.54 -6.46
CA GLY A 622 12.18 27.58 -6.04
C GLY A 622 13.15 27.09 -7.11
N ASN A 623 12.85 25.96 -7.75
CA ASN A 623 13.70 25.42 -8.82
C ASN A 623 13.76 26.34 -10.04
N ALA A 624 12.66 26.91 -10.51
CA ALA A 624 12.64 27.83 -11.62
C ALA A 624 13.45 29.10 -11.32
N LEU A 625 13.35 29.61 -10.10
CA LEU A 625 14.12 30.78 -9.64
C LEU A 625 15.61 30.45 -9.48
N GLN A 626 15.94 29.25 -9.01
CA GLN A 626 17.33 28.78 -8.94
C GLN A 626 17.97 28.67 -10.33
N HIS A 627 17.28 28.12 -11.30
CA HIS A 627 17.78 28.09 -12.69
C HIS A 627 18.00 29.49 -13.25
N ARG A 628 17.12 30.45 -12.96
CA ARG A 628 17.20 31.82 -13.49
C ARG A 628 18.24 32.65 -12.79
N PHE A 629 18.37 32.59 -11.47
CA PHE A 629 19.17 33.48 -10.65
C PHE A 629 20.37 32.81 -9.99
N GLY A 630 20.44 31.48 -9.94
CA GLY A 630 21.47 30.72 -9.24
C GLY A 630 22.91 31.08 -9.64
N PRO A 631 23.28 31.18 -10.91
CA PRO A 631 24.64 31.57 -11.29
C PRO A 631 25.05 32.94 -10.74
N ARG A 632 24.14 33.93 -10.81
CA ARG A 632 24.37 35.28 -10.29
C ARG A 632 24.36 35.32 -8.76
N LEU A 633 23.57 34.45 -8.12
CA LEU A 633 23.60 34.28 -6.66
C LEU A 633 24.94 33.78 -6.19
N VAL A 634 25.48 32.74 -6.80
CA VAL A 634 26.80 32.16 -6.46
C VAL A 634 27.91 33.21 -6.54
N GLU A 635 27.89 34.04 -7.57
CA GLU A 635 28.87 35.14 -7.74
C GLU A 635 28.81 36.19 -6.60
N LEU A 636 27.64 36.36 -5.98
CA LEU A 636 27.42 37.39 -4.95
C LEU A 636 27.48 36.83 -3.52
N LEU A 637 27.57 35.51 -3.32
CA LEU A 637 27.59 34.92 -1.97
C LEU A 637 28.87 35.23 -1.19
N ASP A 638 30.03 35.33 -1.83
CA ASP A 638 31.31 35.58 -1.18
C ASP A 638 31.52 37.06 -0.75
N GLY A 639 30.52 37.87 -0.93
CA GLY A 639 30.63 39.31 -0.64
C GLY A 639 30.95 40.11 -1.92
N GLY A 640 31.17 41.40 -1.77
CA GLY A 640 31.57 42.30 -2.85
C GLY A 640 30.56 43.43 -3.05
N ASP A 641 29.62 43.32 -3.95
CA ASP A 641 28.66 44.38 -4.31
C ASP A 641 27.35 44.20 -3.55
N ASP A 642 27.14 44.87 -2.43
CA ASP A 642 25.93 44.86 -1.62
C ASP A 642 24.72 45.43 -2.38
N ASP A 643 24.94 46.47 -3.21
CA ASP A 643 23.88 47.05 -4.02
C ASP A 643 23.38 46.04 -5.11
N ALA A 644 24.32 45.30 -5.70
CA ALA A 644 23.99 44.23 -6.64
C ALA A 644 23.25 43.07 -5.98
N PHE A 645 23.58 42.73 -4.74
CA PHE A 645 22.89 41.71 -3.95
C PHE A 645 21.47 42.14 -3.57
N GLU A 646 21.29 43.38 -3.09
CA GLU A 646 19.94 43.91 -2.82
C GLU A 646 19.07 43.96 -4.08
N ALA A 647 19.64 44.32 -5.23
CA ALA A 647 18.93 44.28 -6.52
C ALA A 647 18.53 42.83 -6.87
N LEU A 648 19.39 41.84 -6.62
CA LEU A 648 19.08 40.42 -6.84
C LEU A 648 17.91 39.98 -5.96
N LEU A 649 17.87 40.35 -4.68
CA LEU A 649 16.76 40.04 -3.76
C LEU A 649 15.43 40.62 -4.25
N ALA A 650 15.46 41.88 -4.70
CA ALA A 650 14.24 42.55 -5.22
C ALA A 650 13.76 41.90 -6.52
N GLU A 651 14.67 41.59 -7.46
CA GLU A 651 14.32 40.87 -8.70
C GLU A 651 13.79 39.46 -8.43
N GLY A 652 14.39 38.74 -7.49
CA GLY A 652 13.94 37.42 -7.05
C GLY A 652 12.52 37.44 -6.48
N THR A 653 12.26 38.41 -5.58
CA THR A 653 10.93 38.60 -4.97
C THR A 653 9.86 38.86 -6.06
N ALA A 654 10.13 39.82 -6.97
CA ALA A 654 9.22 40.15 -8.04
C ALA A 654 8.96 38.95 -8.99
N ALA A 655 10.00 38.17 -9.29
CA ALA A 655 9.87 36.99 -10.14
C ALA A 655 9.07 35.88 -9.44
N ARG A 656 9.28 35.67 -8.13
CA ARG A 656 8.48 34.73 -7.32
C ARG A 656 7.00 35.10 -7.36
N GLU A 657 6.67 36.34 -7.04
CA GLU A 657 5.28 36.83 -7.01
C GLU A 657 4.60 36.70 -8.37
N ALA A 658 5.33 36.97 -9.47
CA ALA A 658 4.82 36.83 -10.82
C ALA A 658 4.53 35.35 -11.16
N LEU A 659 5.44 34.43 -10.83
CA LEU A 659 5.25 32.99 -11.06
C LEU A 659 4.13 32.41 -10.20
N GLU A 660 4.05 32.79 -8.91
CA GLU A 660 2.97 32.37 -8.02
C GLU A 660 1.60 32.85 -8.53
N ALA A 661 1.52 34.11 -9.02
CA ALA A 661 0.29 34.64 -9.64
C ALA A 661 -0.11 33.89 -10.92
N GLU A 662 0.86 33.47 -11.72
CA GLU A 662 0.62 32.67 -12.93
C GLU A 662 0.10 31.27 -12.56
N MET A 663 0.67 30.64 -11.55
CA MET A 663 0.21 29.34 -11.05
C MET A 663 -1.19 29.37 -10.43
N HIS A 664 -1.61 30.50 -9.82
CA HIS A 664 -2.93 30.67 -9.23
C HIS A 664 -4.04 30.89 -10.26
N ASN A 665 -3.69 31.26 -11.47
CA ASN A 665 -4.65 31.62 -12.51
C ASN A 665 -5.07 30.43 -13.39
N GLY A 666 -6.16 29.71 -13.02
CA GLY A 666 -6.93 28.96 -14.02
C GLY A 666 -7.05 27.45 -13.81
N ARG A 667 -6.35 26.65 -14.60
CA ARG A 667 -6.60 25.20 -14.77
C ARG A 667 -6.35 24.37 -13.51
N ASP A 668 -5.42 24.76 -12.67
CA ASP A 668 -4.99 24.05 -11.47
C ASP A 668 -6.11 23.85 -10.45
N ARG A 669 -6.98 24.83 -10.30
CA ARG A 669 -8.08 24.79 -9.32
C ARG A 669 -9.15 23.75 -9.65
N LEU A 670 -9.42 23.49 -10.92
CA LEU A 670 -10.31 22.41 -11.34
C LEU A 670 -9.76 21.03 -10.99
N LEU A 671 -8.45 20.85 -11.18
CA LEU A 671 -7.77 19.59 -10.83
C LEU A 671 -7.76 19.37 -9.33
N GLU A 672 -7.51 20.42 -8.54
CA GLU A 672 -7.57 20.35 -7.06
C GLU A 672 -8.96 19.94 -6.57
N LEU A 673 -10.01 20.54 -7.12
CA LEU A 673 -11.38 20.17 -6.77
C LEU A 673 -11.75 18.74 -7.13
N ASN A 674 -11.26 18.26 -8.27
CA ASN A 674 -11.45 16.88 -8.70
C ASN A 674 -10.67 15.90 -7.81
N SER A 675 -9.43 16.25 -7.45
CA SER A 675 -8.54 15.41 -6.63
C SER A 675 -8.95 15.39 -5.15
N GLY A 676 -9.64 16.41 -4.67
CA GLY A 676 -10.13 16.50 -3.29
C GLY A 676 -11.32 15.60 -2.95
N GLY A 677 -12.03 15.04 -3.94
CA GLY A 677 -13.03 13.99 -3.73
C GLY A 677 -14.34 14.38 -3.08
N ALA A 678 -14.65 15.66 -2.94
CA ALA A 678 -15.96 16.21 -2.49
C ALA A 678 -16.60 15.51 -1.26
N GLY A 679 -15.81 15.15 -0.23
CA GLY A 679 -16.25 14.52 1.01
C GLY A 679 -16.16 12.99 1.04
N GLU A 680 -15.82 12.35 -0.07
CA GLU A 680 -15.67 10.88 -0.11
C GLU A 680 -14.41 10.41 0.61
N GLY A 681 -13.35 11.20 0.58
CA GLY A 681 -12.10 10.92 1.29
C GLY A 681 -12.27 11.00 2.81
N GLU A 682 -13.01 11.99 3.31
CA GLU A 682 -13.32 12.16 4.73
C GLU A 682 -14.12 10.97 5.27
N ALA A 683 -15.09 10.47 4.52
CA ALA A 683 -15.84 9.27 4.90
C ALA A 683 -14.93 8.03 5.03
N LEU A 684 -13.92 7.89 4.16
CA LEU A 684 -12.94 6.80 4.28
C LEU A 684 -12.04 6.97 5.50
N VAL A 685 -11.66 8.20 5.85
CA VAL A 685 -10.90 8.47 7.09
C VAL A 685 -11.71 8.04 8.31
N GLU A 686 -12.98 8.48 8.41
CA GLU A 686 -13.87 8.10 9.50
C GLU A 686 -14.04 6.58 9.62
N GLU A 687 -14.24 5.87 8.50
CA GLU A 687 -14.35 4.41 8.49
C GLU A 687 -13.06 3.73 8.97
N ILE A 688 -11.86 4.26 8.62
CA ILE A 688 -10.58 3.70 9.08
C ILE A 688 -10.41 3.93 10.59
N GLU A 689 -10.71 5.14 11.09
CA GLU A 689 -10.63 5.47 12.51
C GLU A 689 -11.60 4.60 13.32
N GLU A 690 -12.83 4.42 12.85
CA GLU A 690 -13.79 3.49 13.46
C GLU A 690 -13.28 2.03 13.47
N GLN A 691 -12.58 1.60 12.42
CA GLN A 691 -12.00 0.27 12.35
C GLN A 691 -10.82 0.11 13.32
N ASP A 692 -9.97 1.11 13.44
CA ASP A 692 -8.82 1.12 14.35
C ASP A 692 -9.26 1.06 15.84
N ASP A 693 -10.38 1.68 16.17
CA ASP A 693 -10.96 1.66 17.53
C ASP A 693 -11.62 0.32 17.90
N GLN A 694 -11.80 -0.61 16.95
CA GLN A 694 -12.46 -1.89 17.21
C GLN A 694 -11.49 -2.94 17.79
N PHE A 695 -11.91 -3.61 18.84
CA PHE A 695 -11.18 -4.73 19.46
C PHE A 695 -11.32 -6.07 18.73
N ALA A 696 -12.00 -6.11 17.59
CA ALA A 696 -12.26 -7.35 16.86
C ALA A 696 -10.97 -8.07 16.40
N LEU A 697 -10.00 -7.30 15.91
CA LEU A 697 -8.72 -7.85 15.45
C LEU A 697 -7.86 -8.36 16.62
N PRO A 698 -7.60 -7.60 17.69
CA PRO A 698 -6.88 -8.11 18.87
C PRO A 698 -7.48 -9.41 19.42
N ILE A 699 -8.80 -9.46 19.61
CA ILE A 699 -9.50 -10.66 20.12
C ILE A 699 -9.35 -11.86 19.16
N TYR A 700 -9.42 -11.63 17.85
CA TYR A 700 -9.23 -12.67 16.87
C TYR A 700 -7.80 -13.20 16.89
N MET A 701 -6.81 -12.31 16.94
CA MET A 701 -5.40 -12.67 16.95
C MET A 701 -4.99 -13.39 18.25
N GLU A 702 -5.48 -12.99 19.40
CA GLU A 702 -5.27 -13.71 20.65
C GLU A 702 -5.71 -15.18 20.53
N ARG A 703 -6.90 -15.44 20.00
CA ARG A 703 -7.39 -16.81 19.77
C ARG A 703 -6.54 -17.56 18.75
N LEU A 704 -6.06 -16.86 17.75
CA LEU A 704 -5.18 -17.43 16.72
C LEU A 704 -3.83 -17.83 17.33
N PHE A 705 -3.21 -16.94 18.12
CA PHE A 705 -1.96 -17.18 18.81
C PHE A 705 -2.06 -18.35 19.79
N ASP A 706 -3.09 -18.36 20.64
CA ASP A 706 -3.38 -19.46 21.56
C ASP A 706 -3.52 -20.80 20.81
N THR A 707 -4.21 -20.80 19.67
CA THR A 707 -4.45 -22.02 18.89
C THR A 707 -3.17 -22.53 18.25
N TYR A 708 -2.35 -21.63 17.67
CA TYR A 708 -1.11 -22.01 16.98
C TYR A 708 0.10 -22.15 17.91
N GLY A 709 -0.05 -21.86 19.20
CA GLY A 709 1.03 -21.99 20.19
C GLY A 709 2.08 -20.90 20.05
N ILE A 710 1.63 -19.66 19.89
CA ILE A 710 2.48 -18.48 19.87
C ILE A 710 2.37 -17.81 21.22
N ASP A 711 3.51 -17.63 21.89
CA ASP A 711 3.57 -16.93 23.16
C ASP A 711 3.50 -15.41 22.92
N SER A 712 2.63 -14.73 23.66
CA SER A 712 2.49 -13.28 23.63
C SER A 712 2.78 -12.70 25.01
N GLU A 713 3.64 -11.70 25.09
CA GLU A 713 4.02 -10.98 26.31
C GLU A 713 3.80 -9.49 26.12
N ASP A 714 3.32 -8.81 27.18
CA ASP A 714 3.19 -7.36 27.15
C ASP A 714 4.57 -6.70 27.08
N HIS A 715 4.79 -5.84 26.07
CA HIS A 715 6.00 -5.05 25.93
C HIS A 715 5.85 -3.68 26.59
N SER A 716 4.79 -2.99 26.25
CA SER A 716 4.43 -1.65 26.74
C SER A 716 2.93 -1.43 26.55
N GLU A 717 2.43 -0.25 26.89
CA GLU A 717 1.04 0.10 26.60
C GLU A 717 0.75 -0.08 25.09
N ASN A 718 -0.27 -0.86 24.76
CA ASN A 718 -0.68 -1.21 23.38
C ASN A 718 0.34 -1.97 22.51
N ALA A 719 1.38 -2.58 23.09
CA ALA A 719 2.35 -3.37 22.33
C ALA A 719 2.63 -4.74 22.96
N LEU A 720 2.78 -5.76 22.11
CA LEU A 720 3.05 -7.14 22.48
C LEU A 720 4.35 -7.63 21.85
N ILE A 721 5.06 -8.52 22.54
CA ILE A 721 6.12 -9.32 21.93
C ILE A 721 5.56 -10.71 21.65
N LEU A 722 5.67 -11.14 20.39
CA LEU A 722 5.25 -12.46 19.95
C LEU A 722 6.48 -13.35 19.75
N ARG A 723 6.43 -14.57 20.26
CA ARG A 723 7.52 -15.56 20.10
C ARG A 723 6.97 -16.94 19.74
N PRO A 724 7.68 -17.73 18.92
CA PRO A 724 7.32 -19.13 18.72
C PRO A 724 7.51 -19.90 20.03
N SER A 725 6.53 -20.73 20.42
CA SER A 725 6.67 -21.61 21.57
C SER A 725 7.02 -23.03 21.14
N GLU A 726 7.44 -23.87 22.10
CA GLU A 726 7.64 -25.30 21.88
C GLU A 726 6.35 -26.06 21.47
N LYS A 727 5.19 -25.41 21.62
CA LYS A 727 3.87 -25.96 21.27
C LYS A 727 3.33 -25.47 19.94
N MET A 728 4.16 -24.77 19.15
CA MET A 728 3.75 -24.24 17.87
C MET A 728 3.24 -25.35 16.95
N LEU A 729 2.02 -25.22 16.44
CA LEU A 729 1.35 -26.26 15.63
C LEU A 729 1.90 -26.32 14.21
N ASP A 730 2.29 -25.20 13.65
CA ASP A 730 2.75 -25.09 12.27
C ASP A 730 3.90 -24.09 12.16
N ALA A 731 5.04 -24.57 11.68
CA ALA A 731 6.23 -23.74 11.51
C ALA A 731 6.10 -22.73 10.36
N SER A 732 5.09 -22.87 9.49
CA SER A 732 4.80 -21.94 8.40
C SER A 732 3.96 -20.72 8.83
N PHE A 733 3.59 -20.62 10.11
CA PHE A 733 2.91 -19.45 10.62
C PHE A 733 3.79 -18.20 10.41
N PRO A 734 3.27 -17.12 9.82
CA PRO A 734 4.07 -15.99 9.37
C PRO A 734 4.48 -15.06 10.53
N LEU A 735 5.22 -15.60 11.49
CA LEU A 735 5.69 -14.86 12.68
C LEU A 735 6.94 -14.01 12.42
N GLY A 736 7.75 -14.33 11.38
CA GLY A 736 9.05 -13.74 11.15
C GLY A 736 10.19 -14.56 11.78
N ASP A 737 11.22 -13.88 12.27
CA ASP A 737 12.41 -14.53 12.80
C ASP A 737 12.18 -15.20 14.16
N ASP A 738 13.03 -16.21 14.50
CA ASP A 738 12.96 -16.99 15.74
C ASP A 738 13.16 -16.16 17.03
N GLU A 739 13.70 -14.96 16.93
CA GLU A 739 13.95 -14.07 18.08
C GLU A 739 12.69 -13.39 18.63
N GLY A 740 11.59 -13.44 17.85
CA GLY A 740 10.33 -12.81 18.20
C GLY A 740 10.13 -11.43 17.55
N VAL A 741 8.90 -10.98 17.51
CA VAL A 741 8.52 -9.71 16.87
C VAL A 741 7.68 -8.87 17.82
N THR A 742 7.97 -7.57 17.89
CA THR A 742 7.15 -6.61 18.63
C THR A 742 6.05 -6.07 17.71
N VAL A 743 4.81 -6.14 18.16
CA VAL A 743 3.63 -5.75 17.39
C VAL A 743 2.76 -4.77 18.17
N THR A 744 2.04 -3.94 17.44
CA THR A 744 1.01 -3.05 18.00
C THR A 744 -0.22 -3.02 17.12
N TYR A 745 -1.39 -2.79 17.71
CA TYR A 745 -2.65 -2.53 17.01
C TYR A 745 -2.98 -1.03 16.94
N ASP A 746 -2.18 -0.20 17.60
CA ASP A 746 -2.36 1.25 17.68
C ASP A 746 -1.59 1.94 16.56
N ARG A 747 -2.30 2.62 15.67
CA ARG A 747 -1.72 3.34 14.51
C ARG A 747 -0.80 4.47 14.95
N ALA A 748 -1.15 5.22 15.98
CA ALA A 748 -0.34 6.34 16.44
C ALA A 748 1.00 5.86 16.99
N GLN A 749 0.98 4.77 17.77
CA GLN A 749 2.19 4.13 18.26
C GLN A 749 3.03 3.52 17.11
N ALA A 750 2.37 2.85 16.16
CA ALA A 750 3.05 2.30 15.00
C ALA A 750 3.74 3.39 14.16
N LEU A 751 3.13 4.56 14.01
CA LEU A 751 3.72 5.68 13.27
C LEU A 751 4.92 6.30 14.01
N ALA A 752 4.90 6.31 15.35
CA ALA A 752 5.98 6.83 16.18
C ALA A 752 7.13 5.84 16.35
N ARG A 753 6.86 4.53 16.37
CA ARG A 753 7.80 3.45 16.71
C ARG A 753 7.96 2.50 15.52
N GLU A 754 8.90 2.80 14.64
CA GLU A 754 9.15 2.01 13.41
C GLU A 754 9.74 0.60 13.68
N ASP A 755 10.24 0.35 14.87
CA ASP A 755 10.71 -0.95 15.35
C ASP A 755 9.58 -1.95 15.66
N MET A 756 8.32 -1.49 15.72
CA MET A 756 7.16 -2.34 15.94
C MET A 756 6.42 -2.62 14.64
N GLN A 757 5.87 -3.80 14.47
CA GLN A 757 4.97 -4.10 13.35
C GLN A 757 3.55 -3.63 13.67
N PHE A 758 2.89 -3.04 12.68
CA PHE A 758 1.50 -2.60 12.80
C PHE A 758 0.55 -3.69 12.31
N LEU A 759 -0.12 -4.36 13.24
CA LEU A 759 -1.09 -5.40 12.91
C LEU A 759 -2.44 -4.79 12.53
N THR A 760 -2.82 -4.95 11.30
CA THR A 760 -4.13 -4.63 10.73
C THR A 760 -4.72 -5.86 10.07
N TRP A 761 -5.99 -5.80 9.67
CA TRP A 761 -6.62 -6.89 8.93
C TRP A 761 -5.93 -7.26 7.62
N GLU A 762 -5.15 -6.36 7.06
CA GLU A 762 -4.42 -6.52 5.79
C GLU A 762 -2.96 -6.97 6.00
N HIS A 763 -2.51 -7.03 7.25
CA HIS A 763 -1.14 -7.42 7.57
C HIS A 763 -0.87 -8.88 7.16
N PRO A 764 0.29 -9.20 6.56
CA PRO A 764 0.62 -10.57 6.11
C PRO A 764 0.46 -11.64 7.19
N MET A 765 0.83 -11.34 8.44
CA MET A 765 0.65 -12.26 9.57
C MET A 765 -0.83 -12.59 9.80
N VAL A 766 -1.71 -11.61 9.71
CA VAL A 766 -3.16 -11.78 9.90
C VAL A 766 -3.75 -12.58 8.73
N GLN A 767 -3.42 -12.18 7.51
CA GLN A 767 -3.91 -12.85 6.30
C GLN A 767 -3.39 -14.29 6.20
N GLY A 768 -2.10 -14.49 6.40
CA GLY A 768 -1.50 -15.83 6.40
C GLY A 768 -2.05 -16.73 7.52
N GLY A 769 -2.30 -16.16 8.71
CA GLY A 769 -2.96 -16.90 9.81
C GLY A 769 -4.39 -17.31 9.45
N MET A 770 -5.17 -16.43 8.83
CA MET A 770 -6.51 -16.76 8.31
C MET A 770 -6.45 -17.86 7.23
N ASP A 771 -5.49 -17.76 6.32
CA ASP A 771 -5.30 -18.74 5.26
C ASP A 771 -4.92 -20.12 5.83
N LEU A 772 -4.03 -20.19 6.82
CA LEU A 772 -3.70 -21.44 7.52
C LEU A 772 -4.92 -22.09 8.18
N VAL A 773 -5.79 -21.30 8.80
CA VAL A 773 -7.03 -21.84 9.38
C VAL A 773 -7.95 -22.41 8.31
N LEU A 774 -8.17 -21.69 7.19
CA LEU A 774 -9.15 -22.07 6.16
C LEU A 774 -8.64 -23.13 5.20
N SER A 775 -7.35 -23.14 4.85
CA SER A 775 -6.75 -24.13 3.96
C SER A 775 -6.53 -25.48 4.65
N GLY A 776 -6.25 -25.44 5.95
CA GLY A 776 -6.02 -26.65 6.74
C GLY A 776 -7.29 -27.36 7.18
N SER A 777 -7.12 -28.44 7.90
CA SER A 777 -8.21 -29.23 8.50
C SER A 777 -8.51 -28.85 9.96
N LEU A 778 -7.81 -27.84 10.50
CA LEU A 778 -7.91 -27.39 11.87
C LEU A 778 -9.33 -26.86 12.17
N GLY A 779 -9.97 -27.42 13.18
CA GLY A 779 -11.30 -27.01 13.62
C GLY A 779 -12.45 -27.43 12.70
N ASN A 780 -12.23 -28.29 11.69
CA ASN A 780 -13.33 -28.74 10.84
C ASN A 780 -14.18 -29.87 11.44
N THR A 781 -13.76 -30.47 12.56
CA THR A 781 -14.54 -31.49 13.29
C THR A 781 -14.43 -31.25 14.79
N SER A 782 -15.55 -31.19 15.49
CA SER A 782 -15.57 -31.03 16.95
C SER A 782 -16.72 -31.78 17.61
N VAL A 783 -16.58 -32.07 18.89
CA VAL A 783 -17.65 -32.63 19.74
C VAL A 783 -17.69 -31.86 21.06
N ALA A 784 -18.85 -31.41 21.47
CA ALA A 784 -19.04 -30.69 22.71
C ALA A 784 -20.27 -31.15 23.49
N LEU A 785 -20.23 -30.93 24.80
CA LEU A 785 -21.37 -31.17 25.70
C LEU A 785 -22.19 -29.89 25.82
N ILE A 786 -23.49 -29.96 25.60
CA ILE A 786 -24.39 -28.81 25.81
C ILE A 786 -25.07 -28.90 27.19
N LYS A 787 -24.90 -27.86 27.98
CA LYS A 787 -25.57 -27.69 29.29
C LYS A 787 -26.82 -26.84 29.12
N ASN A 788 -27.91 -27.51 28.77
CA ASN A 788 -29.21 -26.85 28.66
C ASN A 788 -30.30 -27.72 29.27
N LYS A 789 -30.89 -27.26 30.40
CA LYS A 789 -31.92 -27.96 31.13
C LYS A 789 -33.21 -28.22 30.34
N ALA A 790 -33.41 -27.54 29.24
CA ALA A 790 -34.57 -27.75 28.37
C ALA A 790 -34.39 -28.98 27.45
N LEU A 791 -33.16 -29.49 27.31
CA LEU A 791 -32.85 -30.67 26.52
C LEU A 791 -32.81 -31.92 27.42
N LYS A 792 -33.34 -33.04 26.92
CA LYS A 792 -33.20 -34.32 27.62
C LYS A 792 -31.73 -34.79 27.50
N PRO A 793 -31.17 -35.34 28.61
CA PRO A 793 -29.84 -35.94 28.55
C PRO A 793 -29.74 -36.97 27.42
N GLY A 794 -28.62 -36.92 26.69
CA GLY A 794 -28.38 -37.75 25.52
C GLY A 794 -29.01 -37.24 24.22
N THR A 795 -29.69 -36.09 24.21
CA THR A 795 -30.15 -35.46 22.95
C THR A 795 -28.94 -35.05 22.11
N VAL A 796 -28.94 -35.42 20.85
CA VAL A 796 -27.89 -35.06 19.89
C VAL A 796 -28.37 -33.93 19.00
N LEU A 797 -27.58 -32.88 18.92
CA LEU A 797 -27.71 -31.83 17.93
C LEU A 797 -26.47 -31.88 17.01
N LEU A 798 -26.65 -31.56 15.77
CA LEU A 798 -25.59 -31.52 14.77
C LEU A 798 -25.48 -30.12 14.18
N GLU A 799 -24.38 -29.49 14.40
CA GLU A 799 -24.06 -28.20 13.81
C GLU A 799 -23.13 -28.37 12.63
N LEU A 800 -23.51 -27.80 11.51
CA LEU A 800 -22.82 -27.90 10.23
C LEU A 800 -22.58 -26.51 9.68
N LEU A 801 -21.37 -26.26 9.22
CA LEU A 801 -21.01 -25.06 8.49
C LEU A 801 -20.82 -25.45 7.03
N PHE A 802 -21.61 -24.84 6.17
CA PHE A 802 -21.43 -24.95 4.71
C PHE A 802 -20.98 -23.61 4.17
N VAL A 803 -20.22 -23.63 3.10
CA VAL A 803 -19.74 -22.43 2.39
C VAL A 803 -20.17 -22.51 0.94
N SER A 804 -20.76 -21.41 0.45
CA SER A 804 -21.01 -21.21 -0.97
C SER A 804 -19.74 -20.61 -1.59
N GLU A 805 -19.14 -21.30 -2.53
CA GLU A 805 -17.91 -20.83 -3.18
C GLU A 805 -18.00 -20.95 -4.69
N ALA A 806 -17.36 -20.01 -5.37
CA ALA A 806 -17.10 -20.06 -6.79
C ALA A 806 -15.62 -19.74 -7.00
N VAL A 807 -14.90 -20.68 -7.61
CA VAL A 807 -13.49 -20.49 -7.89
C VAL A 807 -13.35 -19.56 -9.08
N ALA A 808 -12.66 -18.43 -8.88
CA ALA A 808 -12.49 -17.40 -9.89
C ALA A 808 -11.12 -16.75 -9.77
N PRO A 809 -10.55 -16.23 -10.89
CA PRO A 809 -9.38 -15.37 -10.83
C PRO A 809 -9.60 -14.18 -9.91
N ARG A 810 -8.63 -13.85 -9.06
CA ARG A 810 -8.74 -12.76 -8.08
C ARG A 810 -9.12 -11.41 -8.72
N LYS A 811 -8.60 -11.12 -9.92
CA LYS A 811 -8.91 -9.89 -10.68
C LYS A 811 -10.40 -9.66 -10.96
N LEU A 812 -11.21 -10.70 -10.97
CA LEU A 812 -12.66 -10.60 -11.14
C LEU A 812 -13.37 -10.19 -9.84
N GLN A 813 -12.69 -10.28 -8.68
CA GLN A 813 -13.21 -9.92 -7.37
C GLN A 813 -14.57 -10.58 -7.04
N LEU A 814 -14.78 -11.81 -7.50
CA LEU A 814 -16.06 -12.52 -7.34
C LEU A 814 -16.43 -12.68 -5.85
N GLY A 815 -15.45 -12.79 -4.95
CA GLY A 815 -15.64 -12.83 -3.50
C GLY A 815 -16.33 -11.60 -2.90
N ARG A 816 -16.33 -10.46 -3.59
CA ARG A 816 -17.11 -9.28 -3.20
C ARG A 816 -18.62 -9.53 -3.29
N PHE A 817 -19.06 -10.32 -4.26
CA PHE A 817 -20.46 -10.64 -4.51
C PHE A 817 -20.87 -11.96 -3.88
N LEU A 818 -20.01 -12.98 -3.95
CA LEU A 818 -20.20 -14.28 -3.32
C LEU A 818 -19.04 -14.57 -2.34
N PRO A 819 -19.00 -13.92 -1.18
CA PRO A 819 -17.98 -14.21 -0.17
C PRO A 819 -18.22 -15.55 0.50
N PRO A 820 -17.20 -16.19 1.11
CA PRO A 820 -17.28 -17.52 1.73
C PRO A 820 -18.00 -17.47 3.09
N VAL A 821 -19.26 -17.04 3.10
CA VAL A 821 -20.08 -16.97 4.31
C VAL A 821 -20.42 -18.36 4.79
N ALA A 822 -20.29 -18.59 6.07
CA ALA A 822 -20.75 -19.79 6.72
C ALA A 822 -22.27 -19.89 6.72
N LEU A 823 -22.82 -20.77 5.88
CA LEU A 823 -24.23 -21.18 5.94
C LEU A 823 -24.39 -22.21 7.06
N ARG A 824 -24.70 -21.72 8.24
CA ARG A 824 -24.86 -22.56 9.43
C ARG A 824 -26.19 -23.32 9.40
N CYS A 825 -26.13 -24.59 9.73
CA CYS A 825 -27.30 -25.48 9.92
C CYS A 825 -27.18 -26.20 11.26
N LEU A 826 -28.12 -25.98 12.17
CA LEU A 826 -28.19 -26.65 13.49
C LEU A 826 -29.34 -27.63 13.50
N MET A 827 -29.03 -28.90 13.29
CA MET A 827 -30.03 -29.97 13.18
C MET A 827 -30.35 -30.60 14.54
N ASP A 828 -31.62 -30.77 14.81
CA ASP A 828 -32.09 -31.62 15.93
C ASP A 828 -32.23 -33.08 15.50
N ALA A 829 -32.54 -33.97 16.44
CA ALA A 829 -32.76 -35.41 16.18
C ALA A 829 -33.94 -35.69 15.26
N ASN A 830 -34.88 -34.74 15.11
CA ASN A 830 -36.07 -34.87 14.26
C ASN A 830 -35.83 -34.31 12.85
N GLY A 831 -34.64 -33.81 12.59
CA GLY A 831 -34.27 -33.19 11.31
C GLY A 831 -34.74 -31.74 11.14
N ASN A 832 -35.06 -31.01 12.24
CA ASN A 832 -35.38 -29.59 12.16
C ASN A 832 -34.10 -28.74 12.22
N ASP A 833 -34.03 -27.69 11.39
CA ASP A 833 -32.99 -26.69 11.46
C ASP A 833 -33.36 -25.63 12.52
N LEU A 834 -32.52 -25.49 13.51
CA LEU A 834 -32.68 -24.53 14.63
C LEU A 834 -31.78 -23.30 14.47
N SER A 835 -31.02 -23.18 13.40
CA SER A 835 -30.00 -22.13 13.21
C SER A 835 -30.61 -20.72 13.29
N SER A 836 -31.84 -20.52 12.82
CA SER A 836 -32.54 -19.23 12.90
C SER A 836 -33.06 -18.87 14.31
N ARG A 837 -33.07 -19.82 15.22
CA ARG A 837 -33.59 -19.64 16.59
C ARG A 837 -32.49 -19.54 17.64
N VAL A 838 -31.31 -20.09 17.35
CA VAL A 838 -30.20 -20.18 18.28
C VAL A 838 -28.96 -19.62 17.56
N SER A 839 -28.49 -18.46 17.98
CA SER A 839 -27.25 -17.87 17.43
C SER A 839 -26.03 -18.73 17.77
N PHE A 840 -24.94 -18.50 17.07
CA PHE A 840 -23.68 -19.22 17.28
C PHE A 840 -23.13 -18.92 18.69
N GLU A 841 -23.12 -17.65 19.10
CA GLU A 841 -22.62 -17.15 20.38
C GLU A 841 -23.45 -17.74 21.55
N THR A 842 -24.79 -17.62 21.47
CA THR A 842 -25.69 -18.16 22.50
C THR A 842 -25.49 -19.66 22.66
N LEU A 843 -25.20 -20.38 21.59
CA LEU A 843 -24.91 -21.81 21.66
C LEU A 843 -23.56 -22.06 22.35
N ASN A 844 -22.52 -21.34 21.94
CA ASN A 844 -21.16 -21.50 22.46
C ASN A 844 -21.09 -21.28 23.99
N ASP A 845 -21.82 -20.31 24.51
CA ASP A 845 -21.91 -20.02 25.95
C ASP A 845 -22.41 -21.19 26.80
N GLN A 846 -23.08 -22.16 26.18
CA GLN A 846 -23.64 -23.33 26.84
C GLN A 846 -22.79 -24.60 26.63
N LEU A 847 -21.67 -24.50 25.96
CA LEU A 847 -20.84 -25.66 25.59
C LEU A 847 -19.67 -25.91 26.55
N GLU A 848 -19.42 -27.19 26.77
CA GLU A 848 -18.25 -27.66 27.50
C GLU A 848 -17.46 -28.68 26.63
N SER A 849 -16.16 -28.71 26.86
CA SER A 849 -15.27 -29.65 26.18
C SER A 849 -15.50 -31.09 26.61
N VAL A 850 -15.35 -32.02 25.69
CA VAL A 850 -15.46 -33.46 25.94
C VAL A 850 -14.09 -34.12 25.70
N PRO A 851 -13.63 -35.02 26.60
CA PRO A 851 -12.42 -35.75 26.32
C PRO A 851 -12.48 -36.54 25.02
N ARG A 852 -11.44 -36.44 24.19
CA ARG A 852 -11.38 -37.02 22.82
C ARG A 852 -11.76 -38.51 22.77
N ALA A 853 -11.35 -39.31 23.78
CA ALA A 853 -11.70 -40.71 23.83
C ALA A 853 -13.22 -40.98 24.03
N SER A 854 -13.89 -40.12 24.81
CA SER A 854 -15.34 -40.16 25.02
C SER A 854 -16.10 -39.70 23.77
N ALA A 855 -15.62 -38.61 23.17
CA ALA A 855 -16.14 -38.06 21.91
C ALA A 855 -16.09 -39.12 20.80
N ASN A 856 -14.96 -39.81 20.62
CA ASN A 856 -14.80 -40.88 19.62
C ASN A 856 -15.77 -42.04 19.84
N LYS A 857 -15.92 -42.54 21.05
CA LYS A 857 -16.86 -43.61 21.39
C LYS A 857 -18.29 -43.17 21.04
N PHE A 858 -18.66 -41.95 21.34
CA PHE A 858 -19.95 -41.41 21.04
C PHE A 858 -20.23 -41.31 19.53
N VAL A 859 -19.30 -40.74 18.76
CA VAL A 859 -19.42 -40.61 17.30
C VAL A 859 -19.54 -41.97 16.63
N GLN A 860 -18.75 -42.95 17.05
CA GLN A 860 -18.84 -44.33 16.50
C GLN A 860 -20.20 -44.97 16.81
N ALA A 861 -20.73 -44.78 18.02
CA ALA A 861 -22.02 -45.32 18.42
C ALA A 861 -23.23 -44.66 17.68
N GLN A 862 -23.03 -43.42 17.22
CA GLN A 862 -24.10 -42.64 16.53
C GLN A 862 -23.87 -42.48 15.03
N ARG A 863 -22.91 -43.22 14.44
CA ARG A 863 -22.48 -43.07 13.06
C ARG A 863 -23.62 -43.02 12.04
N ASP A 864 -24.54 -43.98 12.10
CA ASP A 864 -25.65 -44.12 11.13
C ASP A 864 -26.67 -42.96 11.29
N VAL A 865 -26.89 -42.50 12.53
CA VAL A 865 -27.78 -41.36 12.81
C VAL A 865 -27.15 -40.07 12.27
N LEU A 866 -25.88 -39.86 12.53
CA LEU A 866 -25.13 -38.68 12.06
C LEU A 866 -25.07 -38.65 10.52
N ALA A 867 -24.78 -39.76 9.86
CA ALA A 867 -24.76 -39.85 8.40
C ALA A 867 -26.12 -39.49 7.77
N LYS A 868 -27.21 -39.94 8.39
CA LYS A 868 -28.55 -39.56 7.95
C LYS A 868 -28.84 -38.06 8.12
N GLN A 869 -28.41 -37.49 9.26
CA GLN A 869 -28.56 -36.07 9.53
C GLN A 869 -27.74 -35.21 8.56
N PHE A 870 -26.55 -35.65 8.13
CA PHE A 870 -25.76 -34.95 7.10
C PHE A 870 -26.54 -34.81 5.80
N ALA A 871 -27.07 -35.91 5.27
CA ALA A 871 -27.84 -35.88 4.03
C ALA A 871 -29.10 -34.99 4.13
N GLN A 872 -29.76 -34.99 5.31
CA GLN A 872 -30.89 -34.10 5.55
C GLN A 872 -30.47 -32.62 5.62
N ALA A 873 -29.36 -32.31 6.22
CA ALA A 873 -28.83 -30.96 6.31
C ALA A 873 -28.45 -30.41 4.92
N GLU A 874 -27.79 -31.21 4.10
CA GLU A 874 -27.45 -30.84 2.73
C GLU A 874 -28.71 -30.51 1.91
N THR A 875 -29.77 -31.32 2.01
CA THR A 875 -31.05 -31.04 1.36
C THR A 875 -31.66 -29.71 1.82
N LYS A 876 -31.49 -29.33 3.08
CA LYS A 876 -32.04 -28.08 3.65
C LYS A 876 -31.23 -26.85 3.28
N ILE A 877 -29.92 -26.99 3.13
CA ILE A 877 -29.00 -25.90 2.81
C ILE A 877 -28.97 -25.57 1.32
N THR A 878 -29.21 -26.56 0.45
CA THR A 878 -29.20 -26.36 -1.01
C THR A 878 -30.09 -25.20 -1.49
N PRO A 879 -31.33 -25.00 -1.01
CA PRO A 879 -32.11 -23.81 -1.38
C PRO A 879 -31.48 -22.50 -0.94
N ARG A 880 -30.91 -22.45 0.27
CA ARG A 880 -30.23 -21.25 0.79
C ARG A 880 -28.97 -20.92 0.00
N HIS A 881 -28.24 -21.95 -0.47
CA HIS A 881 -27.14 -21.76 -1.40
C HIS A 881 -27.62 -21.16 -2.73
N ALA A 882 -28.70 -21.72 -3.32
CA ALA A 882 -29.25 -21.20 -4.57
C ALA A 882 -29.73 -19.74 -4.45
N GLU A 883 -30.42 -19.40 -3.35
CA GLU A 883 -30.84 -18.03 -3.05
C GLU A 883 -29.64 -17.07 -2.96
N ARG A 884 -28.54 -17.53 -2.37
CA ARG A 884 -27.33 -16.74 -2.21
C ARG A 884 -26.62 -16.48 -3.55
N VAL A 885 -26.51 -17.52 -4.39
CA VAL A 885 -25.92 -17.40 -5.71
C VAL A 885 -26.75 -16.47 -6.60
N GLU A 886 -28.08 -16.56 -6.51
CA GLU A 886 -28.97 -15.66 -7.25
C GLU A 886 -28.88 -14.20 -6.74
N ALA A 887 -28.81 -13.99 -5.44
CA ALA A 887 -28.58 -12.65 -4.86
C ALA A 887 -27.22 -12.06 -5.31
N ALA A 888 -26.16 -12.89 -5.32
CA ALA A 888 -24.85 -12.49 -5.81
C ALA A 888 -24.88 -12.12 -7.31
N ARG A 889 -25.63 -12.90 -8.13
CA ARG A 889 -25.85 -12.61 -9.56
C ARG A 889 -26.54 -11.27 -9.78
N GLN A 890 -27.63 -11.01 -9.03
CA GLN A 890 -28.37 -9.75 -9.13
C GLN A 890 -27.52 -8.56 -8.72
N GLN A 891 -26.80 -8.66 -7.60
CA GLN A 891 -25.93 -7.61 -7.11
C GLN A 891 -24.77 -7.33 -8.10
N LEU A 892 -24.11 -8.38 -8.60
CA LEU A 892 -23.04 -8.27 -9.59
C LEU A 892 -23.54 -7.58 -10.87
N THR A 893 -24.67 -8.04 -11.41
CA THR A 893 -25.26 -7.46 -12.62
C THR A 893 -25.61 -5.99 -12.40
N ALA A 894 -26.30 -5.66 -11.32
CA ALA A 894 -26.68 -4.27 -11.00
C ALA A 894 -25.46 -3.37 -10.87
N THR A 895 -24.45 -3.79 -10.09
CA THR A 895 -23.24 -2.98 -9.86
C THR A 895 -22.45 -2.75 -11.15
N LEU A 896 -22.19 -3.81 -11.93
CA LEU A 896 -21.37 -3.67 -13.13
C LEU A 896 -22.12 -3.04 -14.31
N ASP A 897 -23.44 -3.23 -14.41
CA ASP A 897 -24.26 -2.53 -15.42
C ASP A 897 -24.39 -1.05 -15.10
N GLU A 898 -24.50 -0.66 -13.84
CA GLU A 898 -24.48 0.75 -13.41
C GLU A 898 -23.14 1.40 -13.75
N GLU A 899 -22.02 0.73 -13.46
CA GLU A 899 -20.69 1.23 -13.79
C GLU A 899 -20.48 1.34 -15.31
N LEU A 900 -20.93 0.35 -16.08
CA LEU A 900 -20.90 0.38 -17.55
C LEU A 900 -21.73 1.53 -18.10
N ALA A 901 -22.92 1.79 -17.55
CA ALA A 901 -23.77 2.88 -17.97
C ALA A 901 -23.11 4.22 -17.65
N ARG A 902 -22.53 4.37 -16.46
CA ARG A 902 -21.77 5.56 -16.01
C ARG A 902 -20.59 5.84 -16.94
N LEU A 903 -19.74 4.85 -17.21
CA LEU A 903 -18.57 4.99 -18.07
C LEU A 903 -18.96 5.24 -19.53
N THR A 904 -20.06 4.66 -20.01
CA THR A 904 -20.56 4.90 -21.36
C THR A 904 -21.07 6.33 -21.52
N ALA A 905 -21.79 6.85 -20.52
CA ALA A 905 -22.24 8.24 -20.50
C ALA A 905 -21.06 9.20 -20.42
N LEU A 906 -20.08 8.88 -19.56
CA LEU A 906 -18.87 9.67 -19.40
C LEU A 906 -18.05 9.70 -20.69
N LYS A 907 -17.91 8.58 -21.39
CA LYS A 907 -17.21 8.52 -22.68
C LYS A 907 -17.80 9.44 -23.74
N ALA A 908 -19.11 9.62 -23.73
CA ALA A 908 -19.76 10.52 -24.67
C ALA A 908 -19.34 12.00 -24.51
N VAL A 909 -18.82 12.36 -23.33
CA VAL A 909 -18.46 13.73 -22.95
C VAL A 909 -17.00 13.91 -22.59
N ASN A 910 -16.30 12.84 -22.23
CA ASN A 910 -14.89 12.85 -21.84
C ASN A 910 -14.09 11.85 -22.69
N PRO A 911 -13.21 12.35 -23.57
CA PRO A 911 -12.41 11.49 -24.45
C PRO A 911 -11.35 10.65 -23.71
N SER A 912 -11.10 10.89 -22.41
CA SER A 912 -10.17 10.08 -21.60
C SER A 912 -10.70 8.69 -21.25
N VAL A 913 -11.99 8.41 -21.49
CA VAL A 913 -12.56 7.08 -21.29
C VAL A 913 -12.29 6.22 -22.52
N ARG A 914 -11.41 5.25 -22.38
CA ARG A 914 -10.99 4.38 -23.48
C ARG A 914 -12.01 3.26 -23.73
N ASP A 915 -12.08 2.78 -25.00
CA ASP A 915 -12.89 1.59 -25.36
C ASP A 915 -12.43 0.34 -24.59
N SER A 916 -11.12 0.20 -24.37
CA SER A 916 -10.54 -0.90 -23.62
C SER A 916 -11.05 -1.00 -22.18
N GLU A 917 -11.38 0.11 -21.52
CA GLU A 917 -11.97 0.13 -20.18
C GLU A 917 -13.39 -0.46 -20.18
N LEU A 918 -14.21 -0.04 -21.14
CA LEU A 918 -15.57 -0.58 -21.30
C LEU A 918 -15.58 -2.05 -21.65
N ASP A 919 -14.68 -2.48 -22.53
CA ASP A 919 -14.57 -3.89 -22.93
C ASP A 919 -14.05 -4.77 -21.80
N ALA A 920 -13.09 -4.28 -21.01
CA ALA A 920 -12.60 -4.98 -19.82
C ALA A 920 -13.73 -5.17 -18.79
N LEU A 921 -14.54 -4.14 -18.56
CA LEU A 921 -15.65 -4.20 -17.60
C LEU A 921 -16.77 -5.13 -18.07
N ARG A 922 -17.11 -5.11 -19.39
CA ARG A 922 -18.06 -6.07 -20.00
C ARG A 922 -17.57 -7.51 -19.83
N LYS A 923 -16.29 -7.73 -20.14
CA LYS A 923 -15.67 -9.04 -19.99
C LYS A 923 -15.67 -9.50 -18.53
N GLN A 924 -15.31 -8.60 -17.58
CA GLN A 924 -15.37 -8.91 -16.15
C GLN A 924 -16.77 -9.37 -15.74
N ARG A 925 -17.81 -8.62 -16.15
CA ARG A 925 -19.20 -8.99 -15.86
C ARG A 925 -19.55 -10.38 -16.41
N ASP A 926 -19.30 -10.61 -17.69
CA ASP A 926 -19.69 -11.82 -18.38
C ASP A 926 -18.94 -13.06 -17.85
N ASP A 927 -17.62 -12.93 -17.63
CA ASP A 927 -16.79 -13.98 -17.02
C ASP A 927 -17.24 -14.28 -15.58
N SER A 928 -17.55 -13.26 -14.78
CA SER A 928 -18.02 -13.43 -13.41
C SER A 928 -19.37 -14.13 -13.35
N LEU A 929 -20.32 -13.80 -14.24
CA LEU A 929 -21.60 -14.48 -14.34
C LEU A 929 -21.44 -15.95 -14.72
N ALA A 930 -20.58 -16.26 -15.67
CA ALA A 930 -20.30 -17.64 -16.08
C ALA A 930 -19.66 -18.47 -14.94
N LEU A 931 -18.87 -17.84 -14.07
CA LEU A 931 -18.28 -18.52 -12.91
C LEU A 931 -19.26 -18.68 -11.75
N LEU A 932 -20.20 -17.75 -11.57
CA LEU A 932 -21.29 -17.91 -10.59
C LEU A 932 -22.17 -19.12 -10.93
N ASP A 933 -22.36 -19.44 -12.21
CA ASP A 933 -23.09 -20.66 -12.64
C ASP A 933 -22.41 -21.96 -12.19
N LYS A 934 -21.12 -21.90 -11.87
CA LYS A 934 -20.32 -23.03 -11.38
C LYS A 934 -20.15 -23.01 -9.86
N ALA A 935 -20.84 -22.11 -9.17
CA ALA A 935 -20.77 -22.04 -7.72
C ALA A 935 -21.21 -23.34 -7.07
N SER A 936 -20.48 -23.79 -6.08
CA SER A 936 -20.71 -25.05 -5.39
C SER A 936 -20.92 -24.83 -3.89
N LEU A 937 -21.59 -25.80 -3.28
CA LEU A 937 -21.78 -25.84 -1.83
C LEU A 937 -20.78 -26.81 -1.22
N ARG A 938 -19.95 -26.32 -0.30
CA ARG A 938 -18.94 -27.14 0.39
C ARG A 938 -19.28 -27.28 1.87
N LEU A 939 -19.19 -28.51 2.42
CA LEU A 939 -19.22 -28.74 3.86
C LEU A 939 -17.87 -28.37 4.49
N GLU A 940 -17.85 -27.30 5.23
CA GLU A 940 -16.64 -26.73 5.82
C GLU A 940 -16.28 -27.36 7.15
N ALA A 941 -17.25 -27.44 8.05
CA ALA A 941 -17.00 -27.97 9.38
C ALA A 941 -18.24 -28.63 10.00
N ILE A 942 -18.00 -29.53 10.95
CA ILE A 942 -19.00 -30.30 11.68
C ILE A 942 -18.72 -30.20 13.18
N ARG A 943 -19.77 -29.89 13.95
CA ARG A 943 -19.73 -29.98 15.41
C ARG A 943 -20.89 -30.84 15.91
N VAL A 944 -20.59 -31.93 16.61
CA VAL A 944 -21.57 -32.79 17.26
C VAL A 944 -21.79 -32.34 18.69
N LEU A 945 -23.02 -32.06 19.04
CA LEU A 945 -23.42 -31.55 20.38
C LEU A 945 -24.25 -32.60 21.09
N VAL A 946 -23.91 -32.91 22.35
CA VAL A 946 -24.60 -33.89 23.18
C VAL A 946 -25.15 -33.21 24.42
N ALA A 947 -26.43 -33.32 24.70
CA ALA A 947 -27.01 -32.81 25.93
C ALA A 947 -26.54 -33.66 27.11
N GLY A 948 -25.99 -33.01 28.15
CA GLY A 948 -25.50 -33.64 29.37
C GLY A 948 -26.52 -33.65 30.49
#